data_3e40def1084053173decae727706a9aa
#
_entry.id   3e40def1084053173decae727706a9aa
#
_cell.length_a   1.000
_cell.length_b   1.000
_cell.length_c   1.000
_cell.angle_alpha   90.00
_cell.angle_beta   90.00
_cell.angle_gamma   90.00
#
_symmetry.space_group_name_H-M   'P 1'
#
loop_
_entity.id
_entity.type
_entity.pdbx_description
1 polymer ?
#
loop_
_entity_poly.entity_id
_entity_poly.type
_entity_poly.pdbx_seq_one_letter_code
_entity_poly.pdbx_strand_id
1 'polypeptide(L)'
;MFENSKNVKRIISISAAALCMISSLRVAPSSIFVTDAADTTLTAFEITEDMKIGWNLGNTLDATVSSGNTLAEHTGLNSETAWGQPKASQELFDAIKAKGFNTVRIPTTWFQHLDADNNIDAEWMARVHEVVDYAYKNDMYVILNLHHENWVNRSDLGTAYNEMKPKLLKIWQQIATEFKDYDQHLIFECMNEPRAVGTLHEWWGPEQSEVDCINNLNADFVNLIRSIDSPYKDTRLLMIPGYCASSDITMISKIAVPEDDYVAVSIHAYSPYSFAMQYADEKGNIIDHSTFSEKYQLELANILEGIRKTFIANDVPVIIGEFGTSNYGNTEARMQWADQYISTTKAYGIPCVLWDNDARDNKDAAERHDYINRRTLEWYEDSVQVVDKMMDVLADDSIAWGSKKQGTQYEHEDITTGKQLLSSPVDLDASVKDGNCTPGLNATWAELEKNDVAIKFTGDAPVIAVVDGSWQGWTEISPYDIDEKNGIAYYSGKSIGTAWTGDTSEIEHIFARTNGKTSISAFAIIGETSGDIVEPEDKTKKYPISLDGVDRTATLRLSFEGEANLDTNGCVGFSGAEDWEQVEWSGKTDADGKLVVDVPLSKVYEGAKSVEAQIWYNAEKLDMVKSEFITGSTQPTSEHGDGIWGDANMSGEVKMNDAVLIMQAVANADVYGIGGSDANALTDDGAYWADVYENNNGDITNMDAVQIQKFLIHAVTSLDPKDFAK
;
A
#
# COMPACT_ATOMS: atom_id res chain seq x y z
N MET A 1 -74.87 36.40 -25.28
CA MET A 1 -75.19 35.54 -26.42
C MET A 1 -74.35 34.30 -26.24
N PHE A 2 -74.95 33.28 -25.65
CA PHE A 2 -75.28 32.00 -26.19
C PHE A 2 -74.03 31.16 -26.52
N GLU A 3 -73.84 29.95 -26.08
CA GLU A 3 -74.55 28.89 -25.38
C GLU A 3 -73.62 27.68 -25.44
N ASN A 4 -73.35 26.97 -24.35
CA ASN A 4 -73.89 25.62 -24.07
C ASN A 4 -73.35 24.52 -25.04
N SER A 5 -72.99 23.31 -24.67
CA SER A 5 -73.41 22.45 -23.57
C SER A 5 -72.74 21.10 -23.55
N LYS A 6 -72.50 20.58 -22.39
CA LYS A 6 -72.86 19.25 -21.82
C LYS A 6 -72.22 17.95 -22.34
N ASN A 7 -71.53 17.31 -21.42
CA ASN A 7 -71.76 15.95 -20.82
C ASN A 7 -72.35 14.87 -21.70
N VAL A 8 -71.73 13.65 -21.64
CA VAL A 8 -72.42 12.42 -21.14
C VAL A 8 -71.47 11.31 -20.78
N LYS A 9 -71.61 10.81 -19.56
CA LYS A 9 -71.08 9.53 -19.04
C LYS A 9 -71.76 8.35 -19.74
N ARG A 10 -71.06 7.21 -19.90
CA ARG A 10 -71.71 5.90 -19.81
C ARG A 10 -70.76 4.86 -19.19
N ILE A 11 -71.24 4.34 -18.05
CA ILE A 11 -70.93 3.11 -17.36
C ILE A 11 -71.62 1.96 -18.08
N ILE A 12 -71.00 0.85 -18.32
CA ILE A 12 -71.61 -0.47 -18.39
C ILE A 12 -70.66 -1.51 -17.76
N SER A 13 -71.25 -2.23 -16.77
CA SER A 13 -70.66 -3.34 -16.02
C SER A 13 -71.08 -4.71 -16.63
N ILE A 14 -70.41 -5.81 -16.12
CA ILE A 14 -70.87 -7.20 -16.02
C ILE A 14 -70.44 -8.09 -17.17
N SER A 15 -69.84 -9.30 -16.98
CA SER A 15 -69.90 -10.34 -15.94
C SER A 15 -68.82 -11.41 -16.14
N ALA A 16 -68.59 -12.16 -15.09
CA ALA A 16 -67.64 -13.27 -14.92
C ALA A 16 -67.90 -14.48 -15.83
N ALA A 17 -66.81 -15.16 -16.19
CA ALA A 17 -66.77 -16.62 -16.35
C ALA A 17 -65.38 -17.14 -16.03
N ALA A 18 -65.27 -17.94 -14.98
CA ALA A 18 -64.08 -18.67 -14.58
C ALA A 18 -63.77 -19.79 -15.55
N LEU A 19 -62.48 -19.91 -15.96
CA LEU A 19 -61.93 -21.18 -16.38
C LEU A 19 -60.47 -21.25 -15.96
N CYS A 20 -60.15 -22.20 -15.09
CA CYS A 20 -58.79 -22.54 -14.66
C CYS A 20 -57.96 -23.02 -15.88
N MET A 21 -56.86 -22.31 -16.14
CA MET A 21 -55.66 -22.92 -16.77
C MET A 21 -54.46 -22.44 -15.97
N ILE A 22 -53.75 -23.40 -15.39
CA ILE A 22 -52.44 -23.25 -14.79
C ILE A 22 -51.50 -22.97 -15.96
N SER A 23 -51.05 -21.74 -16.08
CA SER A 23 -49.90 -21.38 -16.89
C SER A 23 -48.92 -20.62 -15.97
N SER A 24 -47.71 -21.14 -15.93
CA SER A 24 -46.54 -20.59 -15.29
C SER A 24 -46.48 -19.07 -15.48
N LEU A 25 -46.75 -18.32 -14.41
CA LEU A 25 -46.39 -16.90 -14.36
C LEU A 25 -44.88 -16.80 -14.34
N ARG A 26 -44.29 -16.49 -15.49
CA ARG A 26 -43.06 -15.71 -15.50
C ARG A 26 -43.46 -14.34 -15.00
N VAL A 27 -42.98 -13.96 -13.82
CA VAL A 27 -43.02 -12.57 -13.38
C VAL A 27 -42.04 -11.84 -14.31
N ALA A 28 -42.58 -11.07 -15.24
CA ALA A 28 -41.78 -10.09 -15.95
C ALA A 28 -41.32 -9.06 -14.92
N PRO A 29 -40.03 -8.65 -14.92
CA PRO A 29 -39.61 -7.56 -14.09
C PRO A 29 -40.45 -6.33 -14.43
N SER A 30 -41.02 -5.72 -13.40
CA SER A 30 -41.76 -4.46 -13.53
C SER A 30 -40.72 -3.43 -14.04
N SER A 31 -40.96 -2.92 -15.26
CA SER A 31 -40.29 -1.75 -15.80
C SER A 31 -40.47 -0.58 -14.83
N ILE A 32 -39.49 -0.36 -13.99
CA ILE A 32 -39.33 0.84 -13.19
C ILE A 32 -38.32 1.69 -13.98
N PHE A 33 -38.66 2.93 -14.15
CA PHE A 33 -37.98 4.02 -14.86
C PHE A 33 -38.38 4.23 -16.32
N VAL A 34 -39.49 4.94 -16.51
CA VAL A 34 -39.63 5.92 -17.56
C VAL A 34 -39.97 7.24 -16.88
N THR A 35 -38.97 7.99 -16.52
CA THR A 35 -39.11 9.44 -16.42
C THR A 35 -38.72 10.00 -17.79
N ASP A 36 -39.64 10.77 -18.41
CA ASP A 36 -39.34 11.67 -19.51
C ASP A 36 -38.37 12.76 -19.01
N ALA A 37 -37.10 12.41 -18.80
CA ALA A 37 -35.98 13.34 -18.80
C ALA A 37 -35.41 13.35 -20.22
N ALA A 38 -35.11 14.50 -20.74
CA ALA A 38 -34.44 14.64 -22.03
C ALA A 38 -33.21 13.71 -22.03
N ASP A 39 -33.12 12.87 -23.05
CA ASP A 39 -32.10 11.86 -23.27
C ASP A 39 -30.74 12.56 -23.51
N THR A 40 -30.12 13.07 -22.45
CA THR A 40 -28.75 13.57 -22.47
C THR A 40 -27.88 12.43 -22.03
N THR A 41 -27.37 11.69 -23.00
CA THR A 41 -26.35 10.68 -22.78
C THR A 41 -25.12 11.35 -22.17
N LEU A 42 -24.76 11.01 -20.92
CA LEU A 42 -23.57 11.53 -20.25
C LEU A 42 -22.32 10.99 -20.93
N THR A 43 -21.30 11.82 -21.06
CA THR A 43 -19.96 11.39 -21.46
C THR A 43 -19.29 10.57 -20.36
N ALA A 44 -18.23 9.84 -20.67
CA ALA A 44 -17.49 9.05 -19.68
C ALA A 44 -17.00 9.92 -18.49
N PHE A 45 -16.56 11.16 -18.76
CA PHE A 45 -16.14 12.08 -17.71
C PHE A 45 -17.31 12.60 -16.87
N GLU A 46 -18.47 12.84 -17.46
CA GLU A 46 -19.68 13.22 -16.69
C GLU A 46 -20.18 12.08 -15.84
N ILE A 47 -20.08 10.82 -16.30
CA ILE A 47 -20.37 9.64 -15.50
C ILE A 47 -19.40 9.57 -14.30
N THR A 48 -18.08 9.72 -14.52
CA THR A 48 -17.10 9.67 -13.42
C THR A 48 -17.27 10.84 -12.45
N GLU A 49 -17.68 12.02 -12.91
CA GLU A 49 -18.01 13.15 -12.04
C GLU A 49 -19.23 12.86 -11.16
N ASP A 50 -20.26 12.22 -11.71
CA ASP A 50 -21.48 11.90 -10.95
C ASP A 50 -21.28 10.71 -9.99
N MET A 51 -20.36 9.80 -10.29
CA MET A 51 -19.97 8.69 -9.39
C MET A 51 -19.38 9.17 -8.07
N LYS A 52 -18.56 10.22 -8.07
CA LYS A 52 -17.87 10.86 -6.92
C LYS A 52 -17.09 9.90 -6.04
N ILE A 53 -17.78 9.21 -5.12
CA ILE A 53 -17.19 8.24 -4.20
C ILE A 53 -18.07 7.00 -4.12
N GLY A 54 -17.41 5.85 -4.07
CA GLY A 54 -18.07 4.55 -3.97
C GLY A 54 -17.60 3.74 -2.77
N TRP A 55 -18.27 2.60 -2.60
CA TRP A 55 -18.02 1.61 -1.58
C TRP A 55 -17.98 0.21 -2.20
N ASN A 56 -17.02 -0.64 -1.81
CA ASN A 56 -16.93 -2.03 -2.25
C ASN A 56 -17.66 -2.97 -1.31
N LEU A 57 -18.47 -3.87 -1.87
CA LEU A 57 -19.05 -5.01 -1.17
C LEU A 57 -18.00 -6.15 -1.09
N GLY A 58 -16.84 -5.92 -0.45
CA GLY A 58 -15.75 -6.89 -0.40
C GLY A 58 -16.06 -8.11 0.49
N ASN A 59 -15.38 -9.22 0.27
CA ASN A 59 -15.51 -10.47 1.00
C ASN A 59 -16.93 -11.07 1.00
N THR A 60 -17.72 -10.83 -0.04
CA THR A 60 -19.12 -11.27 -0.16
C THR A 60 -19.31 -12.11 -1.42
N LEU A 61 -19.68 -11.52 -2.56
CA LEU A 61 -19.83 -12.28 -3.82
C LEU A 61 -18.48 -12.63 -4.47
N ASP A 62 -17.39 -12.03 -4.02
CA ASP A 62 -16.03 -12.34 -4.38
C ASP A 62 -15.45 -13.53 -3.60
N ALA A 63 -16.09 -13.96 -2.50
CA ALA A 63 -15.59 -15.03 -1.65
C ALA A 63 -15.43 -16.35 -2.39
N THR A 64 -14.26 -16.97 -2.23
CA THR A 64 -13.92 -18.26 -2.83
C THR A 64 -13.73 -19.34 -1.79
N VAL A 65 -13.87 -20.60 -2.20
CA VAL A 65 -13.60 -21.75 -1.37
C VAL A 65 -12.48 -22.62 -1.95
N SER A 66 -11.72 -23.27 -1.09
CA SER A 66 -10.61 -24.12 -1.49
C SER A 66 -11.10 -25.25 -2.40
N SER A 67 -10.28 -25.59 -3.39
CA SER A 67 -10.49 -26.77 -4.26
C SER A 67 -10.75 -28.03 -3.42
N GLY A 68 -11.88 -28.69 -3.69
CA GLY A 68 -12.30 -29.87 -2.91
C GLY A 68 -13.14 -29.58 -1.67
N ASN A 69 -13.41 -28.34 -1.32
CA ASN A 69 -14.41 -28.02 -0.32
C ASN A 69 -15.82 -28.33 -0.86
N THR A 70 -16.49 -29.27 -0.21
CA THR A 70 -17.85 -29.73 -0.59
C THR A 70 -18.87 -29.42 0.51
N LEU A 71 -18.51 -28.65 1.52
CA LEU A 71 -19.42 -28.25 2.58
C LEU A 71 -20.57 -27.42 1.99
N ALA A 72 -21.80 -27.82 2.20
CA ALA A 72 -22.98 -27.15 1.65
C ALA A 72 -23.09 -25.70 2.13
N GLU A 73 -22.53 -25.38 3.28
CA GLU A 73 -22.44 -24.03 3.87
C GLU A 73 -21.49 -23.08 3.16
N HIS A 74 -20.64 -23.59 2.23
CA HIS A 74 -19.63 -22.83 1.49
C HIS A 74 -19.75 -22.95 -0.03
N THR A 75 -20.77 -23.65 -0.55
CA THR A 75 -20.92 -23.89 -1.99
C THR A 75 -22.24 -23.37 -2.53
N GLY A 76 -22.35 -23.22 -3.84
CA GLY A 76 -23.50 -22.62 -4.50
C GLY A 76 -23.75 -21.21 -3.96
N LEU A 77 -25.00 -20.83 -3.70
CA LEU A 77 -25.37 -19.52 -3.16
C LEU A 77 -24.79 -19.23 -1.76
N ASN A 78 -24.27 -20.25 -1.07
CA ASN A 78 -23.66 -20.06 0.25
C ASN A 78 -22.18 -19.66 0.17
N SER A 79 -21.56 -19.66 -1.03
CA SER A 79 -20.22 -19.08 -1.23
C SER A 79 -20.18 -17.61 -0.82
N GLU A 80 -21.27 -16.88 -0.99
CA GLU A 80 -21.43 -15.50 -0.54
C GLU A 80 -21.07 -15.26 0.93
N THR A 81 -21.17 -16.28 1.78
CA THR A 81 -20.87 -16.20 3.21
C THR A 81 -19.61 -16.97 3.62
N ALA A 82 -18.85 -17.50 2.65
CA ALA A 82 -17.73 -18.39 2.92
C ALA A 82 -16.57 -17.72 3.66
N TRP A 83 -16.41 -16.43 3.51
CA TRP A 83 -15.38 -15.62 4.21
C TRP A 83 -15.94 -14.91 5.45
N GLY A 84 -17.09 -15.38 5.96
CA GLY A 84 -17.66 -14.95 7.24
C GLY A 84 -18.55 -13.73 7.18
N GLN A 85 -18.78 -13.12 6.03
CA GLN A 85 -19.70 -12.02 5.89
C GLN A 85 -21.17 -12.51 5.84
N PRO A 86 -22.16 -11.70 6.29
CA PRO A 86 -23.55 -12.00 6.08
C PRO A 86 -23.91 -11.84 4.59
N LYS A 87 -25.03 -12.42 4.19
CA LYS A 87 -25.57 -12.15 2.84
C LYS A 87 -25.88 -10.66 2.69
N ALA A 88 -25.55 -10.11 1.52
CA ALA A 88 -25.92 -8.75 1.15
C ALA A 88 -27.43 -8.54 1.24
N SER A 89 -27.86 -7.38 1.72
CA SER A 89 -29.27 -7.03 1.87
C SER A 89 -29.54 -5.59 1.41
N GLN A 90 -30.81 -5.28 1.10
CA GLN A 90 -31.21 -3.93 0.71
C GLN A 90 -30.85 -2.91 1.79
N GLU A 91 -31.05 -3.27 3.07
CA GLU A 91 -30.79 -2.38 4.20
C GLU A 91 -29.32 -1.96 4.30
N LEU A 92 -28.39 -2.84 3.90
CA LEU A 92 -26.96 -2.49 3.83
C LEU A 92 -26.74 -1.40 2.77
N PHE A 93 -27.28 -1.55 1.56
CA PHE A 93 -27.16 -0.55 0.50
C PHE A 93 -27.85 0.76 0.87
N ASP A 94 -28.98 0.70 1.57
CA ASP A 94 -29.67 1.87 2.12
C ASP A 94 -28.79 2.63 3.12
N ALA A 95 -28.05 1.91 3.99
CA ALA A 95 -27.12 2.50 4.95
C ALA A 95 -25.90 3.14 4.25
N ILE A 96 -25.37 2.50 3.21
CA ILE A 96 -24.27 3.03 2.38
C ILE A 96 -24.71 4.32 1.67
N LYS A 97 -25.87 4.31 1.01
CA LYS A 97 -26.43 5.51 0.36
C LYS A 97 -26.69 6.64 1.35
N ALA A 98 -27.27 6.32 2.51
CA ALA A 98 -27.54 7.30 3.56
C ALA A 98 -26.27 7.96 4.12
N LYS A 99 -25.10 7.29 4.04
CA LYS A 99 -23.80 7.84 4.43
C LYS A 99 -23.23 8.83 3.42
N GLY A 100 -23.72 8.82 2.18
CA GLY A 100 -23.32 9.74 1.11
C GLY A 100 -22.62 9.09 -0.08
N PHE A 101 -22.42 7.78 -0.08
CA PHE A 101 -21.84 7.08 -1.24
C PHE A 101 -22.82 7.08 -2.41
N ASN A 102 -22.33 7.35 -3.61
CA ASN A 102 -23.11 7.39 -4.84
C ASN A 102 -22.81 6.22 -5.79
N THR A 103 -21.80 5.42 -5.48
CA THR A 103 -21.34 4.28 -6.27
C THR A 103 -21.15 3.06 -5.38
N VAL A 104 -21.46 1.88 -5.89
CA VAL A 104 -21.10 0.60 -5.25
C VAL A 104 -20.37 -0.26 -6.27
N ARG A 105 -19.21 -0.80 -5.88
CA ARG A 105 -18.57 -1.88 -6.63
C ARG A 105 -18.97 -3.20 -5.97
N ILE A 106 -19.39 -4.14 -6.79
CA ILE A 106 -19.85 -5.47 -6.40
C ILE A 106 -18.83 -6.49 -6.93
N PRO A 107 -17.72 -6.71 -6.20
CA PRO A 107 -16.76 -7.73 -6.55
C PRO A 107 -17.44 -9.10 -6.65
N THR A 108 -17.29 -9.78 -7.79
CA THR A 108 -18.01 -11.04 -8.03
C THR A 108 -17.09 -12.07 -8.64
N THR A 109 -16.98 -13.24 -8.02
CA THR A 109 -16.23 -14.39 -8.52
C THR A 109 -17.17 -15.37 -9.23
N TRP A 110 -16.82 -15.76 -10.44
CA TRP A 110 -17.67 -16.56 -11.30
C TRP A 110 -17.16 -17.99 -11.50
N PHE A 111 -15.85 -18.25 -11.45
CA PHE A 111 -15.26 -19.52 -11.83
C PHE A 111 -15.82 -20.73 -11.06
N GLN A 112 -16.26 -20.55 -9.81
CA GLN A 112 -16.86 -21.59 -8.98
C GLN A 112 -18.35 -21.83 -9.27
N HIS A 113 -18.94 -20.98 -10.11
CA HIS A 113 -20.34 -21.01 -10.54
C HIS A 113 -20.47 -21.26 -12.05
N LEU A 114 -19.47 -21.89 -12.66
CA LEU A 114 -19.45 -22.26 -14.08
C LEU A 114 -19.56 -23.77 -14.23
N ASP A 115 -20.33 -24.19 -15.24
CA ASP A 115 -20.29 -25.58 -15.71
C ASP A 115 -19.06 -25.85 -16.62
N ALA A 116 -18.93 -27.10 -17.11
CA ALA A 116 -17.81 -27.50 -17.95
C ALA A 116 -17.74 -26.75 -19.31
N ASP A 117 -18.86 -26.17 -19.74
CA ASP A 117 -18.97 -25.38 -20.97
C ASP A 117 -18.89 -23.87 -20.69
N ASN A 118 -18.49 -23.48 -19.46
CA ASN A 118 -18.45 -22.11 -18.97
C ASN A 118 -19.82 -21.39 -19.01
N ASN A 119 -20.92 -22.12 -18.84
CA ASN A 119 -22.20 -21.48 -18.59
C ASN A 119 -22.30 -21.15 -17.10
N ILE A 120 -22.75 -19.92 -16.81
CA ILE A 120 -22.96 -19.44 -15.43
C ILE A 120 -24.18 -20.14 -14.84
N ASP A 121 -24.07 -20.56 -13.58
CA ASP A 121 -25.19 -21.09 -12.80
C ASP A 121 -26.32 -20.04 -12.73
N ALA A 122 -27.54 -20.46 -13.08
CA ALA A 122 -28.67 -19.55 -13.17
C ALA A 122 -29.10 -18.99 -11.79
N GLU A 123 -28.92 -19.76 -10.70
CA GLU A 123 -29.25 -19.29 -9.36
C GLU A 123 -28.23 -18.24 -8.89
N TRP A 124 -26.94 -18.45 -9.25
CA TRP A 124 -25.89 -17.47 -8.96
C TRP A 124 -26.12 -16.17 -9.77
N MET A 125 -26.38 -16.26 -11.06
CA MET A 125 -26.70 -15.08 -11.88
C MET A 125 -27.89 -14.32 -11.31
N ALA A 126 -28.95 -15.02 -10.90
CA ALA A 126 -30.11 -14.38 -10.28
C ALA A 126 -29.78 -13.71 -8.94
N ARG A 127 -28.86 -14.29 -8.15
CA ARG A 127 -28.41 -13.66 -6.92
C ARG A 127 -27.58 -12.39 -7.17
N VAL A 128 -26.66 -12.42 -8.13
CA VAL A 128 -25.89 -11.24 -8.54
C VAL A 128 -26.84 -10.14 -9.02
N HIS A 129 -27.82 -10.50 -9.86
CA HIS A 129 -28.84 -9.58 -10.34
C HIS A 129 -29.61 -8.92 -9.17
N GLU A 130 -30.05 -9.70 -8.19
CA GLU A 130 -30.72 -9.20 -6.99
C GLU A 130 -29.85 -8.19 -6.22
N VAL A 131 -28.55 -8.45 -6.06
CA VAL A 131 -27.63 -7.55 -5.35
C VAL A 131 -27.37 -6.27 -6.16
N VAL A 132 -27.25 -6.35 -7.48
CA VAL A 132 -27.19 -5.18 -8.35
C VAL A 132 -28.43 -4.32 -8.20
N ASP A 133 -29.61 -4.94 -8.14
CA ASP A 133 -30.89 -4.25 -7.96
C ASP A 133 -30.99 -3.50 -6.62
N TYR A 134 -30.29 -3.94 -5.56
CA TYR A 134 -30.26 -3.20 -4.28
C TYR A 134 -29.64 -1.81 -4.44
N ALA A 135 -28.55 -1.68 -5.21
CA ALA A 135 -27.95 -0.39 -5.50
C ALA A 135 -28.80 0.45 -6.46
N TYR A 136 -29.34 -0.17 -7.51
CA TYR A 136 -30.24 0.52 -8.47
C TYR A 136 -31.46 1.13 -7.83
N LYS A 137 -32.09 0.48 -6.85
CA LYS A 137 -33.23 1.02 -6.08
C LYS A 137 -32.86 2.29 -5.31
N ASN A 138 -31.58 2.49 -5.04
CA ASN A 138 -31.05 3.66 -4.34
C ASN A 138 -30.46 4.69 -5.31
N ASP A 139 -30.69 4.56 -6.62
CA ASP A 139 -30.17 5.47 -7.63
C ASP A 139 -28.64 5.63 -7.46
N MET A 140 -27.92 4.50 -7.47
CA MET A 140 -26.45 4.44 -7.33
C MET A 140 -25.84 3.86 -8.59
N TYR A 141 -24.63 4.31 -8.90
CA TYR A 141 -23.79 3.63 -9.89
C TYR A 141 -23.34 2.27 -9.35
N VAL A 142 -23.26 1.29 -10.24
CA VAL A 142 -22.82 -0.07 -9.92
C VAL A 142 -21.67 -0.47 -10.82
N ILE A 143 -20.56 -0.93 -10.24
CA ILE A 143 -19.46 -1.58 -10.95
C ILE A 143 -19.55 -3.07 -10.69
N LEU A 144 -19.73 -3.86 -11.75
CA LEU A 144 -19.76 -5.32 -11.73
C LEU A 144 -18.56 -5.88 -12.48
N ASN A 145 -17.85 -6.87 -11.90
CA ASN A 145 -16.59 -7.37 -12.45
C ASN A 145 -16.47 -8.91 -12.46
N LEU A 146 -15.32 -9.37 -12.96
CA LEU A 146 -14.75 -10.70 -12.72
C LEU A 146 -13.63 -10.55 -11.69
N HIS A 147 -13.84 -11.05 -10.45
CA HIS A 147 -12.94 -10.73 -9.34
C HIS A 147 -11.84 -11.77 -9.13
N HIS A 148 -12.03 -12.80 -8.32
CA HIS A 148 -11.00 -13.80 -8.01
C HIS A 148 -11.02 -14.98 -9.00
N GLU A 149 -10.76 -14.71 -10.26
CA GLU A 149 -10.79 -15.73 -11.30
C GLU A 149 -9.45 -16.50 -11.37
N ASN A 150 -9.43 -17.75 -10.91
CA ASN A 150 -8.24 -18.59 -10.87
C ASN A 150 -7.61 -18.92 -12.24
N TRP A 151 -8.37 -18.74 -13.31
CA TRP A 151 -7.90 -18.91 -14.68
C TRP A 151 -7.32 -17.63 -15.29
N VAL A 152 -7.53 -16.47 -14.63
CA VAL A 152 -6.88 -15.18 -14.93
C VAL A 152 -5.58 -15.08 -14.17
N ASN A 153 -5.59 -15.34 -12.87
CA ASN A 153 -4.46 -15.21 -11.98
C ASN A 153 -3.62 -16.50 -12.00
N ARG A 154 -2.62 -16.55 -12.87
CA ARG A 154 -1.86 -17.78 -13.18
C ARG A 154 -0.41 -17.49 -13.55
N SER A 155 0.50 -18.40 -13.20
CA SER A 155 1.94 -18.22 -13.39
C SER A 155 2.41 -18.18 -14.85
N ASP A 156 1.61 -18.64 -15.79
CA ASP A 156 1.92 -18.66 -17.24
C ASP A 156 1.08 -17.65 -18.04
N LEU A 157 0.66 -16.56 -17.40
CA LEU A 157 -0.19 -15.50 -17.95
C LEU A 157 0.28 -15.01 -19.33
N GLY A 158 1.57 -14.77 -19.51
CA GLY A 158 2.13 -14.27 -20.77
C GLY A 158 1.95 -15.19 -21.99
N THR A 159 1.62 -16.46 -21.77
CA THR A 159 1.37 -17.44 -22.86
C THR A 159 -0.08 -17.93 -22.94
N ALA A 160 -0.92 -17.54 -21.99
CA ALA A 160 -2.25 -18.08 -21.77
C ALA A 160 -3.37 -17.42 -22.60
N TYR A 161 -3.10 -16.35 -23.32
CA TYR A 161 -4.11 -15.55 -24.03
C TYR A 161 -5.11 -16.37 -24.85
N ASN A 162 -4.63 -17.33 -25.68
CA ASN A 162 -5.50 -18.12 -26.56
C ASN A 162 -6.43 -19.08 -25.77
N GLU A 163 -6.06 -19.45 -24.55
CA GLU A 163 -6.89 -20.24 -23.64
C GLU A 163 -7.90 -19.36 -22.88
N MET A 164 -7.44 -18.22 -22.41
CA MET A 164 -8.25 -17.30 -21.58
C MET A 164 -9.33 -16.57 -22.38
N LYS A 165 -9.01 -16.09 -23.59
CA LYS A 165 -9.92 -15.32 -24.43
C LYS A 165 -11.32 -15.96 -24.62
N PRO A 166 -11.46 -17.21 -25.06
CA PRO A 166 -12.79 -17.79 -25.28
C PRO A 166 -13.58 -17.90 -23.97
N LYS A 167 -12.92 -18.14 -22.86
CA LYS A 167 -13.56 -18.20 -21.54
C LYS A 167 -14.03 -16.81 -21.08
N LEU A 168 -13.18 -15.80 -21.16
CA LEU A 168 -13.51 -14.41 -20.85
C LEU A 168 -14.75 -13.96 -21.64
N LEU A 169 -14.72 -14.13 -22.96
CA LEU A 169 -15.81 -13.72 -23.84
C LEU A 169 -17.11 -14.48 -23.54
N LYS A 170 -17.02 -15.78 -23.24
CA LYS A 170 -18.20 -16.59 -22.91
C LYS A 170 -18.86 -16.15 -21.60
N ILE A 171 -18.09 -15.78 -20.59
CA ILE A 171 -18.61 -15.31 -19.31
C ILE A 171 -19.25 -13.93 -19.52
N TRP A 172 -18.50 -12.98 -20.10
CA TRP A 172 -19.00 -11.62 -20.33
C TRP A 172 -20.21 -11.57 -21.28
N GLN A 173 -20.28 -12.44 -22.27
CA GLN A 173 -21.48 -12.56 -23.13
C GLN A 173 -22.74 -12.85 -22.30
N GLN A 174 -22.65 -13.71 -21.30
CA GLN A 174 -23.78 -14.06 -20.45
C GLN A 174 -24.13 -12.91 -19.51
N ILE A 175 -23.15 -12.33 -18.83
CA ILE A 175 -23.34 -11.18 -17.92
C ILE A 175 -23.96 -10.00 -18.69
N ALA A 176 -23.35 -9.60 -19.78
CA ALA A 176 -23.80 -8.44 -20.55
C ALA A 176 -25.19 -8.66 -21.21
N THR A 177 -25.54 -9.91 -21.50
CA THR A 177 -26.88 -10.25 -22.00
C THR A 177 -27.94 -10.15 -20.89
N GLU A 178 -27.61 -10.60 -19.68
CA GLU A 178 -28.50 -10.52 -18.51
C GLU A 178 -28.81 -9.06 -18.17
N PHE A 179 -27.78 -8.21 -18.17
CA PHE A 179 -27.88 -6.80 -17.76
C PHE A 179 -28.00 -5.82 -18.94
N LYS A 180 -28.38 -6.29 -20.14
CA LYS A 180 -28.40 -5.48 -21.37
C LYS A 180 -29.32 -4.26 -21.32
N ASP A 181 -30.40 -4.32 -20.52
CA ASP A 181 -31.43 -3.30 -20.41
C ASP A 181 -31.18 -2.29 -19.27
N TYR A 182 -30.10 -2.49 -18.48
CA TYR A 182 -29.64 -1.53 -17.49
C TYR A 182 -28.97 -0.35 -18.17
N ASP A 183 -29.20 0.86 -17.67
CA ASP A 183 -28.69 2.09 -18.25
C ASP A 183 -27.22 2.38 -17.89
N GLN A 184 -26.78 3.62 -18.04
CA GLN A 184 -25.41 4.07 -17.79
C GLN A 184 -24.96 3.96 -16.31
N HIS A 185 -25.89 3.75 -15.36
CA HIS A 185 -25.52 3.52 -13.97
C HIS A 185 -24.85 2.15 -13.74
N LEU A 186 -24.96 1.20 -14.67
CA LEU A 186 -24.24 -0.06 -14.58
C LEU A 186 -22.98 -0.03 -15.43
N ILE A 187 -21.85 -0.20 -14.78
CA ILE A 187 -20.49 -0.20 -15.35
C ILE A 187 -19.95 -1.62 -15.31
N PHE A 188 -19.29 -2.06 -16.35
CA PHE A 188 -18.63 -3.37 -16.38
C PHE A 188 -17.11 -3.21 -16.29
N GLU A 189 -16.48 -3.93 -15.36
CA GLU A 189 -15.04 -3.98 -15.19
C GLU A 189 -14.51 -5.35 -15.64
N CYS A 190 -13.67 -5.36 -16.67
CA CYS A 190 -13.21 -6.55 -17.38
C CYS A 190 -12.70 -7.67 -16.47
N MET A 191 -11.77 -7.35 -15.60
CA MET A 191 -11.10 -8.22 -14.64
C MET A 191 -10.70 -7.39 -13.42
N ASN A 192 -10.44 -8.03 -12.28
CA ASN A 192 -10.00 -7.37 -11.06
C ASN A 192 -8.50 -6.99 -11.11
N GLU A 193 -7.64 -7.92 -10.76
CA GLU A 193 -6.17 -7.74 -10.65
C GLU A 193 -5.44 -8.86 -11.40
N PRO A 194 -5.45 -8.85 -12.73
CA PRO A 194 -4.80 -9.88 -13.52
C PRO A 194 -3.29 -9.85 -13.32
N ARG A 195 -2.70 -10.98 -12.89
CA ARG A 195 -1.27 -11.07 -12.59
C ARG A 195 -0.71 -12.48 -12.66
N ALA A 196 0.61 -12.59 -12.77
CA ALA A 196 1.34 -13.86 -12.86
C ALA A 196 1.61 -14.44 -11.47
N VAL A 197 0.59 -15.05 -10.87
CA VAL A 197 0.61 -15.58 -9.50
C VAL A 197 1.69 -16.64 -9.31
N GLY A 198 2.45 -16.53 -8.23
CA GLY A 198 3.52 -17.47 -7.86
C GLY A 198 4.83 -17.24 -8.60
N THR A 199 4.97 -16.15 -9.34
CA THR A 199 6.24 -15.71 -9.93
C THR A 199 6.95 -14.69 -9.05
N LEU A 200 8.24 -14.43 -9.32
CA LEU A 200 9.01 -13.43 -8.59
C LEU A 200 8.54 -11.99 -8.85
N HIS A 201 7.78 -11.79 -9.91
CA HIS A 201 7.26 -10.49 -10.34
C HIS A 201 5.73 -10.39 -10.22
N GLU A 202 5.12 -11.24 -9.40
CA GLU A 202 3.66 -11.28 -9.22
C GLU A 202 3.03 -9.90 -9.00
N TRP A 203 3.69 -9.04 -8.23
CA TRP A 203 3.17 -7.71 -7.86
C TRP A 203 3.94 -6.55 -8.52
N TRP A 204 5.10 -6.83 -9.12
CA TRP A 204 5.98 -5.80 -9.69
C TRP A 204 6.67 -6.27 -10.96
N GLY A 205 6.79 -5.36 -11.92
CA GLY A 205 7.63 -5.57 -13.08
C GLY A 205 7.20 -6.71 -14.00
N PRO A 206 5.96 -6.70 -14.51
CA PRO A 206 5.46 -7.73 -15.41
C PRO A 206 6.33 -7.88 -16.64
N GLU A 207 6.42 -9.12 -17.15
CA GLU A 207 6.97 -9.36 -18.48
C GLU A 207 6.08 -8.74 -19.55
N GLN A 208 6.67 -8.30 -20.68
CA GLN A 208 5.89 -7.67 -21.77
C GLN A 208 4.81 -8.60 -22.31
N SER A 209 5.06 -9.91 -22.35
CA SER A 209 4.08 -10.91 -22.79
C SER A 209 2.84 -10.98 -21.89
N GLU A 210 2.98 -10.70 -20.61
CA GLU A 210 1.89 -10.64 -19.62
C GLU A 210 1.06 -9.37 -19.82
N VAL A 211 1.74 -8.25 -20.01
CA VAL A 211 1.11 -6.97 -20.36
C VAL A 211 0.33 -7.08 -21.65
N ASP A 212 0.94 -7.67 -22.70
CA ASP A 212 0.29 -7.89 -24.00
C ASP A 212 -0.95 -8.79 -23.88
N CYS A 213 -0.87 -9.83 -23.03
CA CYS A 213 -2.00 -10.71 -22.75
C CYS A 213 -3.18 -9.93 -22.16
N ILE A 214 -2.95 -9.12 -21.13
CA ILE A 214 -3.98 -8.32 -20.46
C ILE A 214 -4.57 -7.28 -21.41
N ASN A 215 -3.72 -6.53 -22.12
CA ASN A 215 -4.15 -5.51 -23.07
C ASN A 215 -5.03 -6.11 -24.19
N ASN A 216 -4.66 -7.28 -24.70
CA ASN A 216 -5.45 -7.99 -25.73
C ASN A 216 -6.81 -8.48 -25.16
N LEU A 217 -6.84 -9.00 -23.91
CA LEU A 217 -8.09 -9.41 -23.26
C LEU A 217 -9.01 -8.21 -23.01
N ASN A 218 -8.48 -7.08 -22.60
CA ASN A 218 -9.23 -5.83 -22.43
C ASN A 218 -9.86 -5.36 -23.76
N ALA A 219 -9.07 -5.35 -24.84
CA ALA A 219 -9.58 -5.00 -26.17
C ALA A 219 -10.69 -5.95 -26.66
N ASP A 220 -10.52 -7.25 -26.42
CA ASP A 220 -11.53 -8.25 -26.77
C ASP A 220 -12.83 -8.09 -25.96
N PHE A 221 -12.70 -7.76 -24.68
CA PHE A 221 -13.84 -7.45 -23.79
C PHE A 221 -14.62 -6.24 -24.32
N VAL A 222 -13.95 -5.10 -24.58
CA VAL A 222 -14.59 -3.91 -25.13
C VAL A 222 -15.31 -4.22 -26.42
N ASN A 223 -14.65 -4.87 -27.37
CA ASN A 223 -15.25 -5.28 -28.63
C ASN A 223 -16.48 -6.17 -28.47
N LEU A 224 -16.44 -7.11 -27.50
CA LEU A 224 -17.58 -7.96 -27.20
C LEU A 224 -18.77 -7.14 -26.71
N ILE A 225 -18.58 -6.28 -25.70
CA ILE A 225 -19.68 -5.52 -25.12
C ILE A 225 -20.32 -4.59 -26.17
N ARG A 226 -19.51 -3.95 -27.02
CA ARG A 226 -20.02 -3.11 -28.13
C ARG A 226 -20.78 -3.91 -29.20
N SER A 227 -20.59 -5.23 -29.26
CA SER A 227 -21.31 -6.11 -30.20
C SER A 227 -22.66 -6.62 -29.69
N ILE A 228 -22.93 -6.53 -28.38
CA ILE A 228 -24.17 -7.04 -27.76
C ILE A 228 -25.35 -6.15 -28.12
N ASP A 229 -26.48 -6.77 -28.45
CA ASP A 229 -27.73 -6.05 -28.76
C ASP A 229 -28.33 -5.47 -27.45
N SER A 230 -27.88 -4.26 -27.12
CA SER A 230 -28.31 -3.46 -25.97
C SER A 230 -28.53 -2.01 -26.40
N PRO A 231 -29.55 -1.31 -25.86
CA PRO A 231 -29.72 0.13 -26.11
C PRO A 231 -28.53 0.98 -25.60
N TYR A 232 -27.77 0.45 -24.65
CA TYR A 232 -26.64 1.15 -24.00
C TYR A 232 -25.27 0.61 -24.43
N LYS A 233 -25.19 -0.24 -25.44
CA LYS A 233 -23.93 -0.87 -25.85
C LYS A 233 -22.82 0.12 -26.20
N ASP A 234 -23.17 1.27 -26.79
CA ASP A 234 -22.23 2.27 -27.26
C ASP A 234 -21.92 3.36 -26.20
N THR A 235 -22.65 3.39 -25.10
CA THR A 235 -22.57 4.43 -24.05
C THR A 235 -22.35 3.88 -22.65
N ARG A 236 -22.39 2.57 -22.46
CA ARG A 236 -22.03 1.92 -21.19
C ARG A 236 -20.55 2.13 -20.90
N LEU A 237 -20.24 2.71 -19.75
CA LEU A 237 -18.85 2.85 -19.30
C LEU A 237 -18.25 1.47 -19.00
N LEU A 238 -17.08 1.21 -19.54
CA LEU A 238 -16.31 -0.02 -19.35
C LEU A 238 -15.02 0.31 -18.62
N MET A 239 -14.65 -0.52 -17.65
CA MET A 239 -13.39 -0.39 -16.93
C MET A 239 -12.41 -1.49 -17.34
N ILE A 240 -11.17 -1.12 -17.59
CA ILE A 240 -10.10 -2.04 -17.96
C ILE A 240 -8.93 -1.92 -16.99
N PRO A 241 -8.46 -3.01 -16.36
CA PRO A 241 -7.28 -2.97 -15.51
C PRO A 241 -5.99 -3.13 -16.32
N GLY A 242 -4.88 -2.59 -15.79
CA GLY A 242 -3.55 -3.03 -16.13
C GLY A 242 -3.11 -4.25 -15.33
N TYR A 243 -1.82 -4.60 -15.41
CA TYR A 243 -1.23 -5.66 -14.59
C TYR A 243 -1.43 -5.34 -13.10
N CYS A 244 -2.00 -6.28 -12.34
CA CYS A 244 -2.44 -6.19 -10.94
C CYS A 244 -3.24 -4.91 -10.59
N ALA A 245 -3.90 -4.28 -11.57
CA ALA A 245 -4.55 -2.98 -11.43
C ALA A 245 -3.68 -1.91 -10.75
N SER A 246 -2.37 -2.00 -10.92
CA SER A 246 -1.35 -1.19 -10.23
C SER A 246 -1.55 0.31 -10.41
N SER A 247 -1.15 1.07 -9.39
CA SER A 247 -1.02 2.53 -9.44
C SER A 247 0.40 3.01 -9.76
N ASP A 248 1.37 2.10 -9.91
CA ASP A 248 2.76 2.45 -10.23
C ASP A 248 2.89 2.95 -11.67
N ILE A 249 3.56 4.12 -11.83
CA ILE A 249 3.69 4.80 -13.12
C ILE A 249 4.38 3.93 -14.19
N THR A 250 5.32 3.06 -13.80
CA THR A 250 6.04 2.17 -14.73
C THR A 250 5.16 1.05 -15.25
N MET A 251 4.10 0.72 -14.54
CA MET A 251 3.10 -0.29 -14.93
C MET A 251 1.91 0.34 -15.65
N ILE A 252 1.38 1.45 -15.15
CA ILE A 252 0.22 2.11 -15.77
C ILE A 252 0.54 2.66 -17.17
N SER A 253 1.78 3.09 -17.42
CA SER A 253 2.23 3.55 -18.74
C SER A 253 2.22 2.45 -19.82
N LYS A 254 2.12 1.18 -19.43
CA LYS A 254 2.04 0.02 -20.34
C LYS A 254 0.61 -0.36 -20.72
N ILE A 255 -0.40 0.30 -20.18
CA ILE A 255 -1.80 0.00 -20.48
C ILE A 255 -2.16 0.54 -21.87
N ALA A 256 -2.53 -0.35 -22.77
CA ALA A 256 -3.05 0.02 -24.08
C ALA A 256 -4.57 0.25 -23.98
N VAL A 257 -4.98 1.51 -23.88
CA VAL A 257 -6.40 1.88 -23.82
C VAL A 257 -7.02 1.75 -25.21
N PRO A 258 -8.10 0.94 -25.39
CA PRO A 258 -8.82 0.85 -26.67
C PRO A 258 -9.39 2.22 -27.12
N GLU A 259 -9.44 2.46 -28.43
CA GLU A 259 -10.12 3.65 -29.00
C GLU A 259 -11.64 3.53 -28.81
N ASP A 260 -12.15 4.05 -27.71
CA ASP A 260 -13.57 4.04 -27.37
C ASP A 260 -13.86 5.16 -26.37
N ASP A 261 -14.89 5.96 -26.63
CA ASP A 261 -15.23 7.16 -25.83
C ASP A 261 -15.77 6.82 -24.42
N TYR A 262 -16.10 5.56 -24.15
CA TYR A 262 -16.67 5.09 -22.88
C TYR A 262 -15.83 3.96 -22.25
N VAL A 263 -14.51 4.12 -22.28
CA VAL A 263 -13.57 3.27 -21.55
C VAL A 263 -12.85 4.07 -20.48
N ALA A 264 -12.84 3.58 -19.25
CA ALA A 264 -12.05 4.11 -18.14
C ALA A 264 -11.00 3.08 -17.71
N VAL A 265 -9.86 3.57 -17.22
CA VAL A 265 -8.84 2.70 -16.63
C VAL A 265 -9.19 2.41 -15.17
N SER A 266 -9.18 1.13 -14.80
CA SER A 266 -9.34 0.65 -13.42
C SER A 266 -8.00 0.60 -12.72
N ILE A 267 -7.87 1.28 -11.58
CA ILE A 267 -6.67 1.31 -10.76
C ILE A 267 -7.02 0.96 -9.31
N HIS A 268 -6.20 0.15 -8.67
CA HIS A 268 -6.24 -0.10 -7.24
C HIS A 268 -5.08 0.62 -6.57
N ALA A 269 -5.37 1.56 -5.68
CA ALA A 269 -4.36 2.44 -5.12
C ALA A 269 -4.47 2.52 -3.59
N TYR A 270 -4.06 1.42 -2.93
CA TYR A 270 -3.83 1.39 -1.49
C TYR A 270 -2.52 2.11 -1.16
N SER A 271 -2.51 3.41 -1.37
CA SER A 271 -1.31 4.22 -1.40
C SER A 271 -1.25 5.27 -0.28
N PRO A 272 -0.08 5.50 0.31
CA PRO A 272 1.17 4.72 0.19
C PRO A 272 1.02 3.31 0.77
N TYR A 273 1.55 2.28 0.12
CA TYR A 273 1.34 0.89 0.54
C TYR A 273 1.80 0.62 1.97
N SER A 274 2.96 1.15 2.36
CA SER A 274 3.51 1.00 3.70
C SER A 274 2.66 1.68 4.80
N PHE A 275 1.88 2.70 4.48
CA PHE A 275 0.91 3.30 5.40
C PHE A 275 -0.46 2.64 5.33
N ALA A 276 -0.90 2.30 4.11
CA ALA A 276 -2.27 1.86 3.87
C ALA A 276 -2.53 0.39 4.20
N MET A 277 -1.53 -0.48 3.95
CA MET A 277 -1.71 -1.93 3.94
C MET A 277 -0.68 -2.69 4.78
N GLN A 278 0.58 -2.29 4.76
CA GLN A 278 1.67 -3.09 5.29
C GLN A 278 1.70 -3.05 6.82
N TYR A 279 1.50 -4.21 7.48
CA TYR A 279 1.53 -4.32 8.94
C TYR A 279 2.95 -4.31 9.51
N ALA A 280 3.88 -5.00 8.84
CA ALA A 280 5.27 -5.11 9.26
C ALA A 280 6.21 -5.01 8.06
N ASP A 281 7.44 -4.53 8.30
CA ASP A 281 8.49 -4.51 7.30
C ASP A 281 9.03 -5.92 6.98
N GLU A 282 9.95 -6.03 6.03
CA GLU A 282 10.55 -7.31 5.62
C GLU A 282 11.35 -7.98 6.74
N LYS A 283 11.78 -7.23 7.74
CA LYS A 283 12.49 -7.71 8.93
C LYS A 283 11.53 -8.16 10.04
N GLY A 284 10.21 -7.97 9.84
CA GLY A 284 9.16 -8.31 10.81
C GLY A 284 8.92 -7.23 11.87
N ASN A 285 9.53 -6.05 11.76
CA ASN A 285 9.23 -4.94 12.64
C ASN A 285 7.85 -4.36 12.29
N ILE A 286 7.04 -4.10 13.31
CA ILE A 286 5.72 -3.47 13.12
C ILE A 286 5.95 -2.01 12.68
N ILE A 287 5.31 -1.65 11.57
CA ILE A 287 5.39 -0.28 11.05
C ILE A 287 4.56 0.66 11.95
N ASP A 288 5.12 1.81 12.27
CA ASP A 288 4.38 2.85 13.00
C ASP A 288 3.42 3.59 12.04
N HIS A 289 2.12 3.40 12.26
CA HIS A 289 1.05 4.04 11.51
C HIS A 289 0.42 5.22 12.27
N SER A 290 1.00 5.65 13.38
CA SER A 290 0.43 6.70 14.24
C SER A 290 0.35 8.07 13.56
N THR A 291 1.17 8.32 12.54
CA THR A 291 1.23 9.59 11.82
C THR A 291 1.20 9.38 10.30
N PHE A 292 0.47 10.24 9.60
CA PHE A 292 0.56 10.37 8.16
C PHE A 292 1.67 11.38 7.83
N SER A 293 2.92 10.89 7.83
CA SER A 293 4.13 11.70 7.75
C SER A 293 4.29 12.40 6.38
N GLU A 294 5.17 13.39 6.31
CA GLU A 294 5.49 14.09 5.06
C GLU A 294 5.96 13.12 3.95
N LYS A 295 6.72 12.09 4.29
CA LYS A 295 7.09 11.01 3.37
C LYS A 295 5.84 10.41 2.70
N TYR A 296 4.86 10.01 3.50
CA TYR A 296 3.63 9.41 2.98
C TYR A 296 2.79 10.39 2.17
N GLN A 297 2.77 11.66 2.58
CA GLN A 297 2.07 12.72 1.84
C GLN A 297 2.67 12.93 0.45
N LEU A 298 3.98 12.95 0.33
CA LEU A 298 4.69 13.09 -0.95
C LEU A 298 4.51 11.87 -1.85
N GLU A 299 4.65 10.67 -1.29
CA GLU A 299 4.48 9.43 -2.03
C GLU A 299 3.06 9.35 -2.61
N LEU A 300 2.03 9.66 -1.80
CA LEU A 300 0.66 9.71 -2.27
C LEU A 300 0.48 10.76 -3.38
N ALA A 301 1.01 11.96 -3.19
CA ALA A 301 0.92 13.02 -4.18
C ALA A 301 1.55 12.61 -5.52
N ASN A 302 2.71 11.98 -5.49
CA ASN A 302 3.42 11.52 -6.70
C ASN A 302 2.65 10.42 -7.43
N ILE A 303 2.09 9.44 -6.71
CA ILE A 303 1.30 8.36 -7.30
C ILE A 303 0.05 8.93 -7.99
N LEU A 304 -0.72 9.77 -7.31
CA LEU A 304 -1.93 10.35 -7.88
C LEU A 304 -1.61 11.29 -9.06
N GLU A 305 -0.51 12.02 -9.00
CA GLU A 305 -0.05 12.85 -10.10
C GLU A 305 0.39 12.01 -11.31
N GLY A 306 1.06 10.88 -11.09
CA GLY A 306 1.40 9.93 -12.14
C GLY A 306 0.16 9.44 -12.88
N ILE A 307 -0.89 9.04 -12.15
CA ILE A 307 -2.17 8.61 -12.71
C ILE A 307 -2.81 9.74 -13.53
N ARG A 308 -2.87 10.94 -12.97
CA ARG A 308 -3.43 12.11 -13.65
C ARG A 308 -2.72 12.40 -14.97
N LYS A 309 -1.39 12.42 -14.98
CA LYS A 309 -0.58 12.70 -16.17
C LYS A 309 -0.72 11.63 -17.24
N THR A 310 -0.72 10.36 -16.83
CA THR A 310 -0.79 9.24 -17.77
C THR A 310 -2.15 9.19 -18.48
N PHE A 311 -3.23 9.45 -17.77
CA PHE A 311 -4.57 9.24 -18.31
C PHE A 311 -5.41 10.51 -18.37
N ILE A 312 -5.67 11.16 -17.25
CA ILE A 312 -6.64 12.27 -17.19
C ILE A 312 -6.23 13.45 -18.08
N ALA A 313 -4.94 13.79 -18.10
CA ALA A 313 -4.40 14.85 -18.95
C ALA A 313 -4.41 14.49 -20.45
N ASN A 314 -4.61 13.21 -20.77
CA ASN A 314 -4.72 12.68 -22.13
C ASN A 314 -6.18 12.28 -22.48
N ASP A 315 -7.15 12.87 -21.78
CA ASP A 315 -8.59 12.66 -21.99
C ASP A 315 -9.05 11.20 -21.81
N VAL A 316 -8.35 10.40 -20.99
CA VAL A 316 -8.74 9.06 -20.59
C VAL A 316 -9.28 9.09 -19.17
N PRO A 317 -10.54 8.72 -18.92
CA PRO A 317 -11.10 8.69 -17.58
C PRO A 317 -10.48 7.53 -16.77
N VAL A 318 -10.34 7.76 -15.45
CA VAL A 318 -9.83 6.78 -14.48
C VAL A 318 -10.84 6.61 -13.36
N ILE A 319 -11.00 5.40 -12.88
CA ILE A 319 -11.71 5.07 -11.66
C ILE A 319 -10.75 4.32 -10.74
N ILE A 320 -10.51 4.85 -9.55
CA ILE A 320 -9.81 4.08 -8.51
C ILE A 320 -10.82 3.10 -7.91
N GLY A 321 -10.83 1.87 -8.45
CA GLY A 321 -11.78 0.81 -8.11
C GLY A 321 -11.61 0.28 -6.69
N GLU A 322 -10.39 0.38 -6.15
CA GLU A 322 -10.12 0.03 -4.76
C GLU A 322 -9.12 1.00 -4.15
N PHE A 323 -9.45 1.54 -2.98
CA PHE A 323 -8.55 2.29 -2.11
C PHE A 323 -8.99 2.13 -0.65
N GLY A 324 -8.11 2.43 0.29
CA GLY A 324 -8.43 2.34 1.71
C GLY A 324 -7.16 2.31 2.54
N THR A 325 -7.35 2.36 3.85
CA THR A 325 -6.28 2.15 4.84
C THR A 325 -6.73 1.16 5.89
N SER A 326 -5.87 0.19 6.20
CA SER A 326 -6.08 -0.74 7.30
C SER A 326 -6.18 0.00 8.64
N ASN A 327 -7.06 -0.49 9.51
CA ASN A 327 -7.29 0.11 10.81
C ASN A 327 -6.31 -0.44 11.86
N TYR A 328 -5.24 0.27 12.11
CA TYR A 328 -4.24 -0.04 13.14
C TYR A 328 -4.48 0.74 14.45
N GLY A 329 -5.69 1.30 14.66
CA GLY A 329 -6.00 2.18 15.78
C GLY A 329 -5.52 3.62 15.60
N ASN A 330 -5.26 4.02 14.38
CA ASN A 330 -4.62 5.27 13.96
C ASN A 330 -5.61 6.22 13.26
N THR A 331 -6.80 6.39 13.82
CA THR A 331 -7.91 7.16 13.24
C THR A 331 -7.50 8.54 12.76
N GLU A 332 -6.75 9.31 13.55
CA GLU A 332 -6.33 10.67 13.19
C GLU A 332 -5.44 10.68 11.94
N ALA A 333 -4.45 9.80 11.87
CA ALA A 333 -3.59 9.66 10.71
C ALA A 333 -4.36 9.21 9.45
N ARG A 334 -5.34 8.31 9.61
CA ARG A 334 -6.25 7.90 8.52
C ARG A 334 -7.15 9.05 8.05
N MET A 335 -7.58 9.93 8.93
CA MET A 335 -8.33 11.14 8.56
C MET A 335 -7.48 12.12 7.76
N GLN A 336 -6.21 12.33 8.13
CA GLN A 336 -5.28 13.18 7.39
C GLN A 336 -4.99 12.58 5.99
N TRP A 337 -4.80 11.28 5.92
CA TRP A 337 -4.68 10.56 4.65
C TRP A 337 -5.93 10.71 3.78
N ALA A 338 -7.11 10.53 4.34
CA ALA A 338 -8.37 10.66 3.61
C ALA A 338 -8.58 12.09 3.08
N ASP A 339 -8.20 13.09 3.86
CA ASP A 339 -8.25 14.51 3.47
C ASP A 339 -7.40 14.76 2.20
N GLN A 340 -6.14 14.37 2.22
CA GLN A 340 -5.24 14.55 1.08
C GLN A 340 -5.68 13.69 -0.13
N TYR A 341 -6.04 12.43 0.13
CA TYR A 341 -6.42 11.50 -0.94
C TYR A 341 -7.63 12.03 -1.72
N ILE A 342 -8.71 12.30 -1.03
CA ILE A 342 -9.97 12.72 -1.64
C ILE A 342 -9.89 14.16 -2.21
N SER A 343 -9.20 15.08 -1.55
CA SER A 343 -9.02 16.43 -2.09
C SER A 343 -8.26 16.43 -3.42
N THR A 344 -7.21 15.59 -3.51
CA THR A 344 -6.41 15.45 -4.71
C THR A 344 -7.18 14.76 -5.84
N THR A 345 -7.83 13.62 -5.57
CA THR A 345 -8.60 12.88 -6.58
C THR A 345 -9.82 13.66 -7.06
N LYS A 346 -10.51 14.39 -6.18
CA LYS A 346 -11.57 15.34 -6.54
C LYS A 346 -11.06 16.43 -7.49
N ALA A 347 -9.91 17.05 -7.17
CA ALA A 347 -9.30 18.06 -8.02
C ALA A 347 -8.89 17.52 -9.41
N TYR A 348 -8.52 16.25 -9.49
CA TYR A 348 -8.16 15.57 -10.74
C TYR A 348 -9.37 15.01 -11.50
N GLY A 349 -10.54 14.93 -10.87
CA GLY A 349 -11.76 14.38 -11.46
C GLY A 349 -11.78 12.84 -11.48
N ILE A 350 -11.17 12.20 -10.49
CA ILE A 350 -11.04 10.75 -10.35
C ILE A 350 -11.96 10.26 -9.22
N PRO A 351 -13.03 9.51 -9.51
CA PRO A 351 -13.84 8.87 -8.47
C PRO A 351 -13.07 7.69 -7.83
N CYS A 352 -13.30 7.50 -6.53
CA CYS A 352 -12.64 6.46 -5.74
C CYS A 352 -13.67 5.56 -5.07
N VAL A 353 -13.41 4.25 -5.02
CA VAL A 353 -14.32 3.26 -4.43
C VAL A 353 -13.64 2.60 -3.22
N LEU A 354 -14.11 2.96 -2.02
CA LEU A 354 -13.55 2.53 -0.74
C LEU A 354 -13.69 1.02 -0.55
N TRP A 355 -12.59 0.32 -0.30
CA TRP A 355 -12.62 -1.09 0.04
C TRP A 355 -13.08 -1.30 1.47
N ASP A 356 -14.09 -2.13 1.65
CA ASP A 356 -14.59 -2.57 2.95
C ASP A 356 -14.80 -4.08 2.92
N ASN A 357 -14.18 -4.79 3.84
CA ASN A 357 -14.33 -6.24 4.01
C ASN A 357 -14.84 -6.62 5.41
N ASP A 358 -15.21 -5.64 6.24
CA ASP A 358 -15.66 -5.81 7.64
C ASP A 358 -14.73 -6.74 8.45
N ALA A 359 -13.40 -6.62 8.24
CA ALA A 359 -12.40 -7.50 8.85
C ALA A 359 -11.99 -7.04 10.27
N ARG A 360 -12.96 -6.59 11.09
CA ARG A 360 -12.77 -6.00 12.42
C ARG A 360 -11.97 -6.88 13.38
N ASP A 361 -12.16 -8.19 13.33
CA ASP A 361 -11.53 -9.13 14.25
C ASP A 361 -10.08 -9.48 13.86
N ASN A 362 -9.62 -9.04 12.70
CA ASN A 362 -8.30 -9.35 12.17
C ASN A 362 -7.27 -8.29 12.55
N LYS A 363 -6.86 -8.23 13.82
CA LYS A 363 -6.08 -7.12 14.40
C LYS A 363 -4.67 -6.96 13.84
N ASP A 364 -4.09 -8.03 13.33
CA ASP A 364 -2.68 -8.07 12.90
C ASP A 364 -2.56 -8.33 11.39
N ALA A 365 -3.60 -7.99 10.61
CA ALA A 365 -3.62 -8.22 9.19
C ALA A 365 -3.50 -6.93 8.39
N ALA A 366 -2.85 -7.06 7.24
CA ALA A 366 -2.66 -5.99 6.27
C ALA A 366 -3.97 -5.47 5.65
N GLU A 367 -5.07 -6.23 5.72
CA GLU A 367 -6.34 -5.93 5.05
C GLU A 367 -7.48 -5.72 6.05
N ARG A 368 -7.25 -4.94 7.10
CA ARG A 368 -8.28 -4.62 8.09
C ARG A 368 -9.05 -3.37 7.67
N HIS A 369 -9.92 -3.54 6.67
CA HIS A 369 -10.81 -2.49 6.18
C HIS A 369 -12.19 -2.64 6.80
N ASP A 370 -12.38 -2.08 8.00
CA ASP A 370 -13.54 -2.24 8.84
C ASP A 370 -14.27 -0.91 9.04
N TYR A 371 -15.17 -0.56 8.12
CA TYR A 371 -15.89 0.71 8.19
C TYR A 371 -17.32 0.54 8.73
N ILE A 372 -18.06 -0.44 8.25
CA ILE A 372 -19.44 -0.72 8.69
C ILE A 372 -19.58 -2.18 9.14
N ASN A 373 -20.20 -2.40 10.29
CA ASN A 373 -20.61 -3.75 10.72
C ASN A 373 -21.78 -4.21 9.88
N ARG A 374 -21.58 -5.17 9.00
CA ARG A 374 -22.59 -5.63 8.05
C ARG A 374 -23.73 -6.41 8.67
N ARG A 375 -23.60 -6.85 9.94
CA ARG A 375 -24.68 -7.55 10.69
C ARG A 375 -25.58 -6.60 11.43
N THR A 376 -25.02 -5.52 12.01
CA THR A 376 -25.79 -4.53 12.79
C THR A 376 -26.13 -3.29 11.97
N LEU A 377 -25.47 -3.07 10.83
CA LEU A 377 -25.53 -1.87 9.99
C LEU A 377 -25.06 -0.60 10.71
N GLU A 378 -24.31 -0.76 11.78
CA GLU A 378 -23.71 0.33 12.54
C GLU A 378 -22.29 0.60 12.02
N TRP A 379 -21.96 1.86 11.82
CA TRP A 379 -20.61 2.29 11.49
C TRP A 379 -19.72 2.16 12.71
N TYR A 380 -18.50 1.63 12.54
CA TYR A 380 -17.53 1.56 13.62
C TYR A 380 -17.05 2.96 14.00
N GLU A 381 -17.07 3.28 15.32
CA GLU A 381 -16.81 4.62 15.86
C GLU A 381 -15.45 5.21 15.43
N ASP A 382 -14.41 4.39 15.35
CA ASP A 382 -13.05 4.77 14.94
C ASP A 382 -12.84 4.83 13.42
N SER A 383 -13.71 4.22 12.62
CA SER A 383 -13.62 4.22 11.16
C SER A 383 -14.62 5.17 10.50
N VAL A 384 -15.76 5.44 11.13
CA VAL A 384 -16.75 6.38 10.59
C VAL A 384 -16.20 7.79 10.46
N GLN A 385 -15.28 8.20 11.35
CA GLN A 385 -14.63 9.51 11.31
C GLN A 385 -13.81 9.69 10.02
N VAL A 386 -13.18 8.60 9.54
CA VAL A 386 -12.44 8.61 8.27
C VAL A 386 -13.39 8.80 7.08
N VAL A 387 -14.53 8.10 7.12
CA VAL A 387 -15.59 8.24 6.09
C VAL A 387 -16.20 9.64 6.13
N ASP A 388 -16.49 10.17 7.34
CA ASP A 388 -17.01 11.54 7.49
C ASP A 388 -16.03 12.57 6.91
N LYS A 389 -14.73 12.41 7.15
CA LYS A 389 -13.70 13.27 6.55
C LYS A 389 -13.74 13.20 5.01
N MET A 390 -13.91 12.02 4.41
CA MET A 390 -14.06 11.89 2.96
C MET A 390 -15.28 12.65 2.44
N MET A 391 -16.41 12.53 3.14
CA MET A 391 -17.67 13.22 2.76
C MET A 391 -17.54 14.74 2.93
N ASP A 392 -16.88 15.21 3.99
CA ASP A 392 -16.61 16.65 4.21
C ASP A 392 -15.77 17.25 3.08
N VAL A 393 -14.71 16.55 2.65
CA VAL A 393 -13.87 16.98 1.51
C VAL A 393 -14.67 17.01 0.20
N LEU A 394 -15.53 16.03 -0.02
CA LEU A 394 -16.40 16.04 -1.21
C LEU A 394 -17.40 17.19 -1.21
N ALA A 395 -17.88 17.58 -0.02
CA ALA A 395 -18.80 18.70 0.15
C ALA A 395 -18.12 20.08 0.14
N ASP A 396 -16.78 20.14 0.20
CA ASP A 396 -16.02 21.39 0.18
C ASP A 396 -16.02 22.02 -1.22
N ASP A 397 -16.83 23.05 -1.42
CA ASP A 397 -16.94 23.79 -2.69
C ASP A 397 -15.65 24.56 -3.07
N SER A 398 -14.67 24.70 -2.17
CA SER A 398 -13.38 25.33 -2.48
C SER A 398 -12.54 24.49 -3.45
N ILE A 399 -12.80 23.19 -3.52
CA ILE A 399 -12.18 22.24 -4.45
C ILE A 399 -13.22 21.85 -5.49
N ALA A 400 -13.18 22.44 -6.66
CA ALA A 400 -14.06 22.02 -7.75
C ALA A 400 -13.59 20.70 -8.36
N TRP A 401 -14.56 19.83 -8.69
CA TRP A 401 -14.30 18.56 -9.37
C TRP A 401 -13.55 18.78 -10.70
N GLY A 402 -12.48 18.03 -10.92
CA GLY A 402 -11.69 18.12 -12.14
C GLY A 402 -10.98 19.45 -12.37
N SER A 403 -10.91 20.36 -11.36
CA SER A 403 -10.29 21.68 -11.49
C SER A 403 -8.81 21.66 -11.87
N LYS A 404 -8.12 20.53 -11.64
CA LYS A 404 -6.70 20.33 -11.97
C LYS A 404 -6.47 19.21 -12.98
N LYS A 405 -7.45 18.87 -13.81
CA LYS A 405 -7.31 17.83 -14.85
C LYS A 405 -6.06 18.01 -15.71
N GLN A 406 -5.82 19.21 -16.20
CA GLN A 406 -4.70 19.52 -17.07
C GLN A 406 -3.36 19.66 -16.31
N GLY A 407 -3.43 19.87 -15.00
CA GLY A 407 -2.26 19.98 -14.13
C GLY A 407 -1.32 21.12 -14.49
N THR A 408 -0.26 21.26 -13.72
CA THR A 408 0.88 22.07 -14.08
C THR A 408 1.78 21.23 -14.99
N GLN A 409 2.08 21.69 -16.21
CA GLN A 409 3.17 21.11 -16.99
C GLN A 409 4.45 21.44 -16.21
N TYR A 410 5.21 20.42 -15.82
CA TYR A 410 6.51 20.66 -15.21
C TYR A 410 7.46 21.12 -16.33
N GLU A 411 8.09 22.27 -16.13
CA GLU A 411 9.24 22.67 -16.92
C GLU A 411 10.47 22.05 -16.26
N HIS A 412 11.01 21.00 -16.86
CA HIS A 412 12.24 20.36 -16.39
C HIS A 412 13.45 21.04 -17.01
N GLU A 413 14.54 21.11 -16.24
CA GLU A 413 15.83 21.53 -16.80
C GLU A 413 16.34 20.50 -17.80
N ASP A 414 17.10 20.98 -18.79
CA ASP A 414 17.66 20.12 -19.84
C ASP A 414 18.67 19.13 -19.25
N ILE A 415 18.38 17.82 -19.36
CA ILE A 415 19.24 16.74 -18.88
C ILE A 415 20.68 16.86 -19.39
N THR A 416 20.92 17.50 -20.54
CA THR A 416 22.27 17.66 -21.11
C THR A 416 23.12 18.70 -20.37
N THR A 417 22.48 19.61 -19.63
CA THR A 417 23.17 20.64 -18.83
C THR A 417 23.49 20.19 -17.42
N GLY A 418 22.86 19.09 -16.95
CA GLY A 418 23.01 18.56 -15.61
C GLY A 418 24.35 17.81 -15.37
N LYS A 419 24.66 17.55 -14.10
CA LYS A 419 25.81 16.73 -13.70
C LYS A 419 25.57 15.27 -14.11
N GLN A 420 26.30 14.77 -15.11
CA GLN A 420 26.17 13.39 -15.56
C GLN A 420 26.71 12.40 -14.50
N LEU A 421 25.93 11.38 -14.20
CA LEU A 421 26.20 10.36 -13.18
C LEU A 421 26.74 9.05 -13.76
N LEU A 422 26.55 8.80 -15.05
CA LEU A 422 27.15 7.70 -15.80
C LEU A 422 28.25 8.20 -16.72
N SER A 423 29.32 7.44 -16.84
CA SER A 423 30.44 7.74 -17.74
C SER A 423 30.16 7.36 -19.20
N SER A 424 29.22 6.49 -19.46
CA SER A 424 28.84 6.01 -20.79
C SER A 424 27.41 5.40 -20.75
N PRO A 425 26.71 5.34 -21.90
CA PRO A 425 25.46 4.63 -22.03
C PRO A 425 25.55 3.16 -21.57
N VAL A 426 24.46 2.63 -21.03
CA VAL A 426 24.35 1.26 -20.49
C VAL A 426 23.07 0.62 -20.97
N ASP A 427 23.19 -0.64 -21.43
CA ASP A 427 22.05 -1.49 -21.74
C ASP A 427 21.77 -2.43 -20.56
N LEU A 428 20.52 -2.44 -20.09
CA LEU A 428 20.05 -3.27 -18.99
C LEU A 428 19.08 -4.33 -19.53
N ASP A 429 19.16 -5.55 -19.00
CA ASP A 429 18.28 -6.67 -19.35
C ASP A 429 18.03 -7.54 -18.11
N ALA A 430 16.81 -7.51 -17.59
CA ALA A 430 16.42 -8.28 -16.41
C ALA A 430 16.42 -9.81 -16.64
N SER A 431 16.43 -10.27 -17.89
CA SER A 431 16.59 -11.69 -18.20
C SER A 431 18.02 -12.21 -18.04
N VAL A 432 18.99 -11.30 -17.89
CA VAL A 432 20.41 -11.62 -17.69
C VAL A 432 20.74 -11.47 -16.21
N LYS A 433 21.37 -12.49 -15.62
CA LYS A 433 21.79 -12.42 -14.22
C LYS A 433 22.74 -11.22 -14.03
N ASP A 434 22.40 -10.38 -13.04
CA ASP A 434 23.12 -9.14 -12.71
C ASP A 434 23.15 -8.11 -13.87
N GLY A 435 22.29 -8.28 -14.88
CA GLY A 435 22.20 -7.40 -16.05
C GLY A 435 21.13 -6.30 -15.95
N ASN A 436 20.39 -6.24 -14.87
CA ASN A 436 19.26 -5.33 -14.69
C ASN A 436 19.59 -4.02 -13.98
N CYS A 437 20.84 -3.79 -13.59
CA CYS A 437 21.28 -2.61 -12.84
C CYS A 437 22.42 -1.89 -13.56
N THR A 438 22.47 -0.54 -13.45
CA THR A 438 23.64 0.23 -13.89
C THR A 438 24.84 -0.07 -12.99
N PRO A 439 26.08 0.21 -13.43
CA PRO A 439 27.18 0.41 -12.51
C PRO A 439 26.86 1.48 -11.46
N GLY A 440 27.58 1.46 -10.34
CA GLY A 440 27.43 2.48 -9.30
C GLY A 440 27.56 3.90 -9.86
N LEU A 441 26.74 4.79 -9.39
CA LEU A 441 26.67 6.18 -9.86
C LEU A 441 27.81 7.01 -9.30
N ASN A 442 28.23 8.00 -10.05
CA ASN A 442 29.17 9.02 -9.57
C ASN A 442 28.43 10.14 -8.82
N ALA A 443 27.70 9.75 -7.77
CA ALA A 443 26.93 10.66 -6.90
C ALA A 443 26.87 10.10 -5.48
N THR A 444 26.75 10.98 -4.51
CA THR A 444 26.45 10.65 -3.12
C THR A 444 24.96 10.77 -2.88
N TRP A 445 24.46 10.09 -1.84
CA TRP A 445 23.08 10.26 -1.37
C TRP A 445 22.75 11.74 -1.09
N ALA A 446 23.63 12.44 -0.39
CA ALA A 446 23.47 13.84 -0.04
C ALA A 446 23.35 14.81 -1.26
N GLU A 447 23.83 14.40 -2.42
CA GLU A 447 23.61 15.14 -3.67
C GLU A 447 22.23 14.82 -4.29
N LEU A 448 21.81 13.56 -4.23
CA LEU A 448 20.57 13.11 -4.85
C LEU A 448 19.33 13.54 -4.06
N GLU A 449 19.40 13.56 -2.73
CA GLU A 449 18.27 13.96 -1.88
C GLU A 449 17.90 15.45 -2.00
N LYS A 450 18.80 16.28 -2.53
CA LYS A 450 18.64 17.74 -2.66
C LYS A 450 18.32 18.20 -4.07
N ASN A 451 18.48 17.32 -5.05
CA ASN A 451 18.39 17.71 -6.46
C ASN A 451 17.47 16.78 -7.22
N ASP A 452 16.75 17.31 -8.17
CA ASP A 452 16.02 16.50 -9.13
C ASP A 452 16.98 15.76 -10.05
N VAL A 453 16.57 14.59 -10.45
CA VAL A 453 17.35 13.66 -11.25
C VAL A 453 16.57 13.28 -12.49
N ALA A 454 17.23 13.17 -13.62
CA ALA A 454 16.66 12.72 -14.88
C ALA A 454 17.43 11.53 -15.46
N ILE A 455 16.69 10.57 -16.02
CA ILE A 455 17.26 9.44 -16.74
C ILE A 455 16.69 9.43 -18.16
N LYS A 456 17.57 9.52 -19.15
CA LYS A 456 17.16 9.37 -20.56
C LYS A 456 17.31 7.94 -20.98
N PHE A 457 16.20 7.35 -21.44
CA PHE A 457 16.12 5.91 -21.68
C PHE A 457 15.36 5.57 -22.97
N THR A 458 15.45 4.32 -23.39
CA THR A 458 14.55 3.66 -24.35
C THR A 458 14.24 2.26 -23.82
N GLY A 459 13.03 1.77 -24.07
CA GLY A 459 12.53 0.55 -23.44
C GLY A 459 11.72 0.84 -22.19
N ASP A 460 11.80 -0.02 -21.18
CA ASP A 460 11.07 0.15 -19.93
C ASP A 460 11.63 1.31 -19.09
N ALA A 461 10.74 2.09 -18.48
CA ALA A 461 11.15 3.16 -17.58
C ALA A 461 11.92 2.58 -16.37
N PRO A 462 13.13 3.09 -16.08
CA PRO A 462 13.92 2.58 -14.96
C PRO A 462 13.39 3.12 -13.62
N VAL A 463 13.76 2.46 -12.52
CA VAL A 463 13.63 2.97 -11.16
C VAL A 463 15.02 3.28 -10.60
N ILE A 464 15.10 4.19 -9.62
CA ILE A 464 16.32 4.38 -8.85
C ILE A 464 16.27 3.41 -7.66
N ALA A 465 17.25 2.51 -7.56
CA ALA A 465 17.38 1.60 -6.44
C ALA A 465 18.48 2.07 -5.50
N VAL A 466 18.21 1.99 -4.21
CA VAL A 466 19.11 2.34 -3.11
C VAL A 466 19.24 1.15 -2.21
N VAL A 467 20.47 0.76 -1.87
CA VAL A 467 20.76 -0.50 -1.19
C VAL A 467 21.84 -0.30 -0.14
N ASP A 468 21.67 -0.95 1.01
CA ASP A 468 22.68 -1.01 2.06
C ASP A 468 23.83 -1.98 1.72
N GLY A 469 24.93 -1.91 2.46
CA GLY A 469 26.09 -2.78 2.26
C GLY A 469 25.83 -4.27 2.50
N SER A 470 24.75 -4.61 3.20
CA SER A 470 24.36 -6.00 3.46
C SER A 470 23.47 -6.59 2.37
N TRP A 471 22.95 -5.77 1.45
CA TRP A 471 21.92 -6.11 0.47
C TRP A 471 20.59 -6.61 1.10
N GLN A 472 20.35 -6.26 2.37
CA GLN A 472 19.11 -6.57 3.08
C GLN A 472 18.17 -5.36 3.14
N GLY A 473 18.74 -4.14 3.21
CA GLY A 473 17.99 -2.90 3.03
C GLY A 473 17.91 -2.57 1.55
N TRP A 474 16.70 -2.46 1.02
CA TRP A 474 16.44 -2.16 -0.39
C TRP A 474 15.26 -1.21 -0.51
N THR A 475 15.40 -0.17 -1.32
CA THR A 475 14.31 0.76 -1.64
C THR A 475 14.38 1.12 -3.11
N GLU A 476 13.24 1.15 -3.77
CA GLU A 476 13.10 1.61 -5.16
C GLU A 476 12.28 2.90 -5.20
N ILE A 477 12.71 3.81 -6.04
CA ILE A 477 12.10 5.12 -6.24
C ILE A 477 11.65 5.21 -7.69
N SER A 478 10.34 5.25 -7.89
CA SER A 478 9.72 5.43 -9.20
C SER A 478 9.81 6.88 -9.66
N PRO A 479 9.85 7.15 -10.97
CA PRO A 479 9.79 8.51 -11.48
C PRO A 479 8.45 9.17 -11.12
N TYR A 480 8.46 10.47 -10.87
CA TYR A 480 7.24 11.25 -10.68
C TYR A 480 6.69 11.82 -12.00
N ASP A 481 7.53 11.82 -13.02
CA ASP A 481 7.17 12.26 -14.36
C ASP A 481 7.95 11.50 -15.42
N ILE A 482 7.28 11.20 -16.55
CA ILE A 482 7.91 10.56 -17.73
C ILE A 482 7.54 11.36 -18.97
N ASP A 483 8.54 11.93 -19.61
CA ASP A 483 8.40 12.49 -20.97
C ASP A 483 8.58 11.33 -21.98
N GLU A 484 7.50 10.68 -22.32
CA GLU A 484 7.50 9.56 -23.26
C GLU A 484 8.03 9.94 -24.65
N LYS A 485 7.77 11.17 -25.07
CA LYS A 485 8.18 11.67 -26.38
C LYS A 485 9.69 11.73 -26.53
N ASN A 486 10.38 12.14 -25.47
CA ASN A 486 11.82 12.28 -25.44
C ASN A 486 12.51 11.11 -24.70
N GLY A 487 11.74 10.19 -24.09
CA GLY A 487 12.23 9.05 -23.32
C GLY A 487 13.02 9.52 -22.11
N ILE A 488 12.47 10.39 -21.27
CA ILE A 488 13.12 10.91 -20.06
C ILE A 488 12.22 10.66 -18.86
N ALA A 489 12.76 10.00 -17.84
CA ALA A 489 12.12 9.81 -16.54
C ALA A 489 12.73 10.78 -15.52
N TYR A 490 11.88 11.42 -14.71
CA TYR A 490 12.25 12.44 -13.74
C TYR A 490 11.96 11.96 -12.32
N TYR A 491 12.91 12.17 -11.40
CA TYR A 491 12.85 11.76 -10.00
C TYR A 491 13.07 12.98 -9.12
N SER A 492 12.19 13.21 -8.16
CA SER A 492 12.33 14.34 -7.23
C SER A 492 13.39 14.05 -6.18
N GLY A 493 14.32 14.97 -5.98
CA GLY A 493 15.31 14.88 -4.90
C GLY A 493 14.65 14.72 -3.54
N LYS A 494 13.55 15.41 -3.28
CA LYS A 494 12.77 15.27 -2.05
C LYS A 494 12.20 13.86 -1.89
N SER A 495 11.66 13.26 -2.95
CA SER A 495 11.17 11.87 -2.90
C SER A 495 12.32 10.88 -2.69
N ILE A 496 13.49 11.14 -3.30
CA ILE A 496 14.70 10.37 -3.05
C ILE A 496 15.07 10.46 -1.57
N GLY A 497 15.20 11.67 -1.01
CA GLY A 497 15.60 11.90 0.38
C GLY A 497 14.67 11.26 1.41
N THR A 498 13.38 11.15 1.13
CA THR A 498 12.40 10.53 2.02
C THR A 498 12.22 9.02 1.82
N ALA A 499 12.75 8.44 0.75
CA ALA A 499 12.54 7.03 0.42
C ALA A 499 13.25 6.07 1.38
N TRP A 500 14.46 6.42 1.80
CA TRP A 500 15.23 5.59 2.74
C TRP A 500 14.78 5.85 4.19
N THR A 501 14.39 4.79 4.90
CA THR A 501 13.91 4.89 6.30
C THR A 501 14.95 4.47 7.34
N GLY A 502 16.08 3.90 6.89
CA GLY A 502 17.21 3.52 7.74
C GLY A 502 18.20 4.69 7.91
N ASP A 503 19.32 4.40 8.59
CA ASP A 503 20.45 5.33 8.62
C ASP A 503 21.00 5.52 7.20
N THR A 504 21.07 6.76 6.74
CA THR A 504 21.59 7.07 5.39
C THR A 504 23.08 6.74 5.23
N SER A 505 23.81 6.59 6.34
CA SER A 505 25.20 6.11 6.31
C SER A 505 25.34 4.63 5.93
N GLU A 506 24.28 3.84 6.03
CA GLU A 506 24.24 2.44 5.59
C GLU A 506 24.09 2.30 4.07
N ILE A 507 23.73 3.37 3.36
CA ILE A 507 23.59 3.36 1.90
C ILE A 507 24.95 3.19 1.23
N GLU A 508 25.17 2.04 0.64
CA GLU A 508 26.44 1.73 -0.07
C GLU A 508 26.29 1.79 -1.59
N HIS A 509 25.07 1.51 -2.10
CA HIS A 509 24.87 1.41 -3.54
C HIS A 509 23.63 2.20 -3.98
N ILE A 510 23.82 3.01 -5.01
CA ILE A 510 22.74 3.73 -5.71
C ILE A 510 22.93 3.46 -7.20
N PHE A 511 21.89 3.00 -7.87
CA PHE A 511 21.91 2.69 -9.30
C PHE A 511 20.52 2.80 -9.93
N ALA A 512 20.46 2.92 -11.25
CA ALA A 512 19.20 2.72 -11.97
C ALA A 512 19.00 1.24 -12.26
N ARG A 513 17.77 0.78 -12.15
CA ARG A 513 17.36 -0.60 -12.34
C ARG A 513 16.17 -0.70 -13.28
N THR A 514 16.08 -1.80 -14.03
CA THR A 514 14.91 -2.17 -14.82
C THR A 514 14.38 -3.53 -14.45
N ASN A 515 13.06 -3.72 -14.61
CA ASN A 515 12.41 -5.03 -14.52
C ASN A 515 12.24 -5.71 -15.89
N GLY A 516 12.61 -5.04 -16.98
CA GLY A 516 12.58 -5.56 -18.34
C GLY A 516 13.86 -5.26 -19.10
N LYS A 517 13.79 -4.55 -20.21
CA LYS A 517 14.93 -4.14 -21.04
C LYS A 517 14.94 -2.63 -21.21
N THR A 518 16.04 -2.02 -20.87
CA THR A 518 16.21 -0.57 -20.91
C THR A 518 17.61 -0.19 -21.40
N SER A 519 17.69 0.71 -22.36
CA SER A 519 18.96 1.37 -22.72
C SER A 519 18.97 2.77 -22.12
N ILE A 520 19.89 3.04 -21.19
CA ILE A 520 20.08 4.34 -20.56
C ILE A 520 21.18 5.10 -21.30
N SER A 521 20.82 6.23 -21.91
CA SER A 521 21.77 7.06 -22.66
C SER A 521 22.33 8.24 -21.87
N ALA A 522 21.62 8.70 -20.84
CA ALA A 522 22.07 9.71 -19.88
C ALA A 522 21.40 9.49 -18.51
N PHE A 523 22.11 9.84 -17.45
CA PHE A 523 21.63 9.89 -16.10
C PHE A 523 22.27 11.10 -15.43
N ALA A 524 21.48 12.09 -15.05
CA ALA A 524 22.00 13.38 -14.62
C ALA A 524 21.23 13.95 -13.42
N ILE A 525 21.94 14.68 -12.58
CA ILE A 525 21.33 15.65 -11.66
C ILE A 525 21.01 16.89 -12.48
N ILE A 526 19.75 17.35 -12.46
CA ILE A 526 19.24 18.43 -13.30
C ILE A 526 18.93 19.76 -12.56
N GLY A 527 19.13 19.79 -11.26
CA GLY A 527 18.96 21.01 -10.47
C GLY A 527 18.21 20.77 -9.16
N GLU A 528 18.15 21.77 -8.31
CA GLU A 528 17.32 21.75 -7.11
C GLU A 528 15.85 21.96 -7.50
N THR A 529 14.92 21.28 -6.83
CA THR A 529 13.48 21.51 -7.01
C THR A 529 13.17 22.99 -6.77
N SER A 530 12.87 23.76 -7.81
CA SER A 530 12.43 25.14 -7.70
C SER A 530 10.94 25.24 -7.40
N GLY A 531 10.46 24.50 -6.42
CA GLY A 531 9.17 24.74 -5.81
C GLY A 531 9.41 25.54 -4.54
N ASP A 532 8.74 26.66 -4.38
CA ASP A 532 8.64 27.37 -3.09
C ASP A 532 8.01 26.43 -2.05
N ILE A 533 8.79 25.43 -1.61
CA ILE A 533 8.57 24.77 -0.35
C ILE A 533 9.20 25.73 0.65
N VAL A 534 8.35 26.43 1.36
CA VAL A 534 8.75 27.01 2.65
C VAL A 534 9.27 25.84 3.44
N GLU A 535 10.62 25.66 3.48
CA GLU A 535 11.22 24.76 4.45
C GLU A 535 10.63 25.14 5.80
N PRO A 536 10.11 24.17 6.58
CA PRO A 536 9.81 24.48 7.96
C PRO A 536 11.12 25.01 8.53
N GLU A 537 11.08 26.23 9.05
CA GLU A 537 12.22 26.88 9.69
C GLU A 537 12.89 25.83 10.58
N ASP A 538 14.18 25.50 10.31
CA ASP A 538 14.89 24.48 11.12
C ASP A 538 14.94 24.99 12.56
N LYS A 539 13.95 24.56 13.36
CA LYS A 539 13.78 24.92 14.75
C LYS A 539 14.72 24.13 15.66
N THR A 540 15.53 23.25 15.05
CA THR A 540 16.50 22.44 15.80
C THR A 540 17.75 23.25 16.09
N LYS A 541 18.03 23.46 17.36
CA LYS A 541 19.24 24.15 17.78
C LYS A 541 20.37 23.15 18.00
N LYS A 542 21.54 23.43 17.43
CA LYS A 542 22.72 22.57 17.47
C LYS A 542 23.78 23.25 18.37
N TYR A 543 24.22 22.56 19.42
CA TYR A 543 25.29 23.02 20.30
C TYR A 543 26.49 22.12 20.20
N PRO A 544 27.64 22.61 19.70
CA PRO A 544 28.87 21.84 19.73
C PRO A 544 29.39 21.70 21.17
N ILE A 545 29.83 20.50 21.52
CA ILE A 545 30.52 20.21 22.77
C ILE A 545 31.81 19.46 22.52
N SER A 546 32.82 19.62 23.35
CA SER A 546 34.09 18.86 23.27
C SER A 546 34.04 17.67 24.21
N LEU A 547 34.43 16.51 23.73
CA LEU A 547 34.64 15.28 24.50
C LEU A 547 36.12 15.07 24.86
N ASP A 548 37.01 16.05 24.58
CA ASP A 548 38.45 15.93 24.87
C ASP A 548 38.69 15.74 26.36
N GLY A 549 39.36 14.66 26.73
CA GLY A 549 39.64 14.31 28.10
C GLY A 549 38.41 13.82 28.92
N VAL A 550 37.25 13.63 28.29
CA VAL A 550 36.05 13.12 28.95
C VAL A 550 36.11 11.59 29.01
N ASP A 551 35.87 11.04 30.22
CA ASP A 551 35.74 9.60 30.41
C ASP A 551 34.44 9.11 29.69
N ARG A 552 34.55 8.12 28.86
CA ARG A 552 33.41 7.57 28.08
C ARG A 552 32.36 6.88 28.96
N THR A 553 32.68 6.57 30.20
CA THR A 553 31.72 6.10 31.20
C THR A 553 30.98 7.24 31.87
N ALA A 554 31.34 8.49 31.59
CA ALA A 554 30.66 9.66 32.14
C ALA A 554 29.24 9.78 31.58
N THR A 555 28.43 10.51 32.31
CA THR A 555 27.09 10.93 31.89
C THR A 555 27.13 12.42 31.55
N LEU A 556 26.61 12.77 30.36
CA LEU A 556 26.37 14.14 29.96
C LEU A 556 25.01 14.58 30.52
N ARG A 557 25.02 15.50 31.48
CA ARG A 557 23.78 16.10 32.00
C ARG A 557 23.45 17.37 31.25
N LEU A 558 22.22 17.43 30.70
CA LEU A 558 21.67 18.60 30.02
C LEU A 558 20.56 19.20 30.88
N SER A 559 20.59 20.49 31.07
CA SER A 559 19.54 21.22 31.77
C SER A 559 18.89 22.21 30.83
N PHE A 560 17.56 22.21 30.79
CA PHE A 560 16.76 23.06 29.94
C PHE A 560 15.76 23.88 30.75
N GLU A 561 15.42 25.07 30.23
CA GLU A 561 14.32 25.91 30.70
C GLU A 561 13.45 26.33 29.53
N GLY A 562 12.13 26.34 29.69
CA GLY A 562 11.19 26.70 28.64
C GLY A 562 9.73 26.66 29.05
N GLU A 563 8.86 26.32 28.16
CA GLU A 563 7.41 26.21 28.41
C GLU A 563 7.11 25.09 29.42
N ALA A 564 6.23 25.38 30.39
CA ALA A 564 5.87 24.40 31.42
C ALA A 564 5.05 23.24 30.87
N ASN A 565 5.32 22.03 31.36
CA ASN A 565 4.67 20.79 30.97
C ASN A 565 4.82 20.43 29.45
N LEU A 566 5.88 20.90 28.82
CA LEU A 566 6.21 20.61 27.41
C LEU A 566 6.84 19.23 27.30
N ASP A 567 6.25 18.37 26.50
CA ASP A 567 6.90 17.13 26.06
C ASP A 567 7.93 17.47 24.95
N THR A 568 9.17 16.99 25.11
CA THR A 568 10.27 17.32 24.20
C THR A 568 11.26 16.16 24.07
N ASN A 569 12.03 16.20 22.99
CA ASN A 569 13.08 15.22 22.72
C ASN A 569 14.30 15.89 22.08
N GLY A 570 15.36 15.12 21.94
CA GLY A 570 16.56 15.54 21.27
C GLY A 570 17.58 14.39 21.21
N CYS A 571 18.76 14.68 20.71
CA CYS A 571 19.85 13.71 20.70
C CYS A 571 21.19 14.39 20.99
N VAL A 572 22.17 13.56 21.32
CA VAL A 572 23.58 13.94 21.35
C VAL A 572 24.30 13.12 20.28
N GLY A 573 24.77 13.76 19.24
CA GLY A 573 25.44 13.15 18.11
C GLY A 573 26.97 13.27 18.22
N PHE A 574 27.69 12.24 17.77
CA PHE A 574 29.13 12.14 17.84
C PHE A 574 29.68 11.74 16.47
N SER A 575 30.80 12.33 16.07
CA SER A 575 31.54 11.88 14.89
C SER A 575 32.45 10.73 15.27
N GLY A 576 32.18 9.53 14.82
CA GLY A 576 33.03 8.35 14.97
C GLY A 576 34.17 8.28 13.98
N ALA A 577 34.90 7.17 13.98
CA ALA A 577 36.07 6.94 13.10
C ALA A 577 35.68 6.84 11.62
N GLU A 578 34.50 6.32 11.34
CA GLU A 578 33.95 6.08 10.03
C GLU A 578 32.51 6.60 9.91
N ASP A 579 31.76 6.75 11.03
CA ASP A 579 30.35 7.06 11.02
C ASP A 579 29.92 8.11 12.08
N TRP A 580 28.71 8.66 11.92
CA TRP A 580 28.05 9.51 12.89
C TRP A 580 27.14 8.65 13.78
N GLU A 581 27.30 8.76 15.10
CA GLU A 581 26.47 8.09 16.09
C GLU A 581 25.68 9.11 16.92
N GLN A 582 24.51 8.73 17.41
CA GLN A 582 23.69 9.58 18.27
C GLN A 582 23.09 8.81 19.43
N VAL A 583 22.89 9.49 20.56
CA VAL A 583 22.14 9.01 21.71
C VAL A 583 20.92 9.90 21.88
N GLU A 584 19.75 9.32 21.64
CA GLU A 584 18.48 10.03 21.76
C GLU A 584 18.06 10.18 23.22
N TRP A 585 17.34 11.24 23.50
CA TRP A 585 16.72 11.48 24.80
C TRP A 585 15.33 12.10 24.61
N SER A 586 14.45 11.84 25.58
CA SER A 586 13.13 12.49 25.67
C SER A 586 12.84 12.87 27.11
N GLY A 587 11.96 13.83 27.32
CA GLY A 587 11.57 14.28 28.63
C GLY A 587 10.40 15.23 28.59
N LYS A 588 9.95 15.63 29.78
CA LYS A 588 8.88 16.61 29.96
C LYS A 588 9.33 17.67 30.94
N THR A 589 9.17 18.94 30.58
CA THR A 589 9.42 20.05 31.53
C THR A 589 8.44 19.98 32.69
N ASP A 590 8.91 20.36 33.86
CA ASP A 590 8.06 20.49 35.07
C ASP A 590 7.13 21.70 35.02
N ALA A 591 6.39 21.93 36.10
CA ALA A 591 5.47 23.06 36.23
C ALA A 591 6.19 24.44 36.22
N ASP A 592 7.49 24.47 36.49
CA ASP A 592 8.34 25.66 36.45
C ASP A 592 9.09 25.80 35.10
N GLY A 593 8.78 24.91 34.14
CA GLY A 593 9.39 24.90 32.81
C GLY A 593 10.81 24.31 32.76
N LYS A 594 11.22 23.54 33.77
CA LYS A 594 12.57 22.96 33.86
C LYS A 594 12.59 21.50 33.47
N LEU A 595 13.66 21.10 32.76
CA LEU A 595 13.95 19.72 32.42
C LEU A 595 15.43 19.43 32.60
N VAL A 596 15.75 18.31 33.22
CA VAL A 596 17.11 17.73 33.29
C VAL A 596 17.13 16.38 32.65
N VAL A 597 18.07 16.19 31.73
CA VAL A 597 18.25 14.94 31.00
C VAL A 597 19.67 14.43 31.17
N ASP A 598 19.83 13.17 31.52
CA ASP A 598 21.11 12.49 31.67
C ASP A 598 21.34 11.55 30.45
N VAL A 599 22.36 11.88 29.65
CA VAL A 599 22.74 11.11 28.47
C VAL A 599 24.02 10.32 28.77
N PRO A 600 23.96 8.98 28.86
CA PRO A 600 25.15 8.17 29.14
C PRO A 600 26.09 8.11 27.92
N LEU A 601 27.36 8.53 28.12
CA LEU A 601 28.38 8.51 27.09
C LEU A 601 28.95 7.08 26.83
N SER A 602 28.58 6.11 27.66
CA SER A 602 28.99 4.70 27.49
C SER A 602 28.44 4.06 26.19
N LYS A 603 27.44 4.68 25.55
CA LYS A 603 26.93 4.26 24.25
C LYS A 603 27.75 4.82 23.08
N VAL A 604 28.78 5.61 23.34
CA VAL A 604 29.66 6.15 22.30
C VAL A 604 30.69 5.10 21.92
N TYR A 605 30.81 4.87 20.64
CA TYR A 605 31.71 3.87 20.06
C TYR A 605 33.18 4.02 20.50
N GLU A 606 33.89 2.90 20.78
CA GLU A 606 35.30 2.90 21.26
C GLU A 606 36.31 3.38 20.21
N GLY A 607 35.91 3.69 19.01
CA GLY A 607 36.75 4.16 17.91
C GLY A 607 36.62 5.62 17.54
N ALA A 608 35.81 6.41 18.26
CA ALA A 608 35.61 7.82 17.93
C ALA A 608 36.93 8.60 17.90
N LYS A 609 37.30 9.11 16.73
CA LYS A 609 38.51 9.91 16.50
C LYS A 609 38.24 11.40 16.71
N SER A 610 36.97 11.81 16.66
CA SER A 610 36.59 13.18 16.92
C SER A 610 36.21 13.36 18.39
N VAL A 611 36.75 14.38 18.98
CA VAL A 611 36.39 14.84 20.33
C VAL A 611 35.22 15.82 20.29
N GLU A 612 34.64 16.06 19.12
CA GLU A 612 33.52 16.97 18.94
C GLU A 612 32.21 16.20 18.94
N ALA A 613 31.22 16.69 19.65
CA ALA A 613 29.85 16.22 19.65
C ALA A 613 28.89 17.39 19.46
N GLN A 614 27.66 17.09 19.11
CA GLN A 614 26.61 18.09 18.94
C GLN A 614 25.38 17.68 19.74
N ILE A 615 24.83 18.59 20.52
CA ILE A 615 23.54 18.44 21.21
C ILE A 615 22.48 19.04 20.29
N TRP A 616 21.43 18.27 19.98
CA TRP A 616 20.34 18.69 19.12
C TRP A 616 19.03 18.62 19.90
N TYR A 617 18.22 19.68 19.84
CA TYR A 617 16.89 19.71 20.42
C TYR A 617 16.01 20.78 19.77
N ASN A 618 14.70 20.66 19.89
CA ASN A 618 13.75 21.65 19.38
C ASN A 618 13.77 22.89 20.30
N ALA A 619 14.31 24.00 19.80
CA ALA A 619 14.48 25.23 20.52
C ALA A 619 13.31 26.22 20.40
N GLU A 620 12.17 25.82 19.82
CA GLU A 620 11.01 26.71 19.66
C GLU A 620 10.46 27.19 21.03
N LYS A 621 10.46 26.30 22.03
CA LYS A 621 9.86 26.52 23.34
C LYS A 621 10.77 26.11 24.50
N LEU A 622 12.00 25.76 24.19
CA LEU A 622 12.97 25.22 25.14
C LEU A 622 14.36 25.80 24.88
N ASP A 623 15.07 26.21 25.90
CA ASP A 623 16.47 26.64 25.82
C ASP A 623 17.35 25.80 26.74
N MET A 624 18.49 25.33 26.21
CA MET A 624 19.51 24.66 27.02
C MET A 624 20.28 25.69 27.84
N VAL A 625 20.17 25.60 29.15
CA VAL A 625 20.82 26.56 30.09
C VAL A 625 22.13 26.03 30.63
N LYS A 626 22.34 24.69 30.59
CA LYS A 626 23.59 24.09 31.08
C LYS A 626 23.82 22.73 30.46
N SER A 627 25.10 22.42 30.19
CA SER A 627 25.59 21.07 29.94
C SER A 627 26.82 20.81 30.84
N GLU A 628 26.90 19.62 31.44
CA GLU A 628 28.01 19.20 32.30
C GLU A 628 28.27 17.70 32.24
N PHE A 629 29.54 17.31 32.35
CA PHE A 629 29.91 15.90 32.47
C PHE A 629 29.94 15.48 33.93
N ILE A 630 29.23 14.41 34.26
CA ILE A 630 29.20 13.82 35.59
C ILE A 630 30.01 12.54 35.58
N THR A 631 31.12 12.51 36.30
CA THR A 631 31.88 11.30 36.54
C THR A 631 31.30 10.61 37.75
N GLY A 632 30.68 9.48 37.60
CA GLY A 632 30.08 8.82 38.72
C GLY A 632 29.69 7.36 38.56
N SER A 633 30.24 6.61 39.47
CA SER A 633 29.89 5.28 39.96
C SER A 633 29.93 4.12 38.95
N THR A 634 30.95 3.35 39.16
CA THR A 634 31.13 1.95 38.72
C THR A 634 29.83 1.15 38.76
N GLN A 635 29.40 0.63 37.62
CA GLN A 635 28.52 -0.53 37.60
C GLN A 635 29.27 -1.74 38.20
N PRO A 636 28.55 -2.64 38.89
CA PRO A 636 29.16 -3.86 39.39
C PRO A 636 29.66 -4.70 38.20
N THR A 637 30.86 -5.18 38.29
CA THR A 637 31.39 -6.21 37.40
C THR A 637 30.48 -7.44 37.49
N SER A 638 30.12 -8.00 36.32
CA SER A 638 29.36 -9.24 36.28
C SER A 638 30.13 -10.37 37.01
N GLU A 639 29.41 -11.22 37.70
CA GLU A 639 29.93 -12.40 38.40
C GLU A 639 30.56 -13.44 37.44
N HIS A 640 30.33 -13.27 36.10
CA HIS A 640 30.66 -14.23 35.05
C HIS A 640 31.76 -13.76 34.05
N GLY A 641 32.57 -12.78 34.38
CA GLY A 641 33.66 -12.32 33.52
C GLY A 641 33.23 -11.72 32.18
N ASP A 642 34.18 -11.42 31.29
CA ASP A 642 33.91 -10.91 29.94
C ASP A 642 33.64 -12.07 28.97
N GLY A 643 32.51 -12.08 28.31
CA GLY A 643 32.11 -13.10 27.32
C GLY A 643 31.28 -12.50 26.17
N ILE A 644 30.92 -13.31 25.22
CA ILE A 644 30.13 -12.95 24.04
C ILE A 644 28.78 -13.67 24.09
N TRP A 645 27.69 -12.93 23.98
CA TRP A 645 26.36 -13.53 23.93
C TRP A 645 26.24 -14.55 22.80
N GLY A 646 25.88 -15.79 23.13
CA GLY A 646 25.80 -16.92 22.22
C GLY A 646 27.05 -17.81 22.19
N ASP A 647 28.14 -17.45 22.86
CA ASP A 647 29.36 -18.24 22.93
C ASP A 647 29.28 -19.24 24.09
N ALA A 648 28.52 -20.31 23.91
CA ALA A 648 28.27 -21.35 24.93
C ALA A 648 29.50 -22.13 25.34
N ASN A 649 30.47 -22.25 24.44
CA ASN A 649 31.71 -23.00 24.70
C ASN A 649 32.89 -22.12 25.10
N MET A 650 32.67 -20.83 25.31
CA MET A 650 33.67 -19.84 25.73
C MET A 650 34.90 -19.76 24.79
N SER A 651 34.69 -19.95 23.50
CA SER A 651 35.76 -19.97 22.48
C SER A 651 36.19 -18.60 22.00
N GLY A 652 35.44 -17.55 22.36
CA GLY A 652 35.63 -16.16 21.88
C GLY A 652 34.97 -15.86 20.56
N GLU A 653 34.16 -16.77 20.00
CA GLU A 653 33.42 -16.60 18.76
C GLU A 653 32.13 -17.39 18.77
N VAL A 654 31.02 -16.80 18.32
CA VAL A 654 29.74 -17.51 18.18
C VAL A 654 29.71 -18.33 16.89
N LYS A 655 29.55 -19.65 17.02
CA LYS A 655 29.53 -20.61 15.92
C LYS A 655 28.43 -21.67 16.10
N MET A 656 28.23 -22.50 15.09
CA MET A 656 27.26 -23.60 15.16
C MET A 656 27.55 -24.58 16.31
N ASN A 657 28.81 -24.72 16.76
CA ASN A 657 29.20 -25.57 17.86
C ASN A 657 28.56 -25.13 19.20
N ASP A 658 28.28 -23.85 19.37
CA ASP A 658 27.63 -23.30 20.54
C ASP A 658 26.17 -23.74 20.61
N ALA A 659 25.45 -23.62 19.50
CA ALA A 659 24.08 -24.14 19.38
C ALA A 659 24.03 -25.69 19.60
N VAL A 660 25.03 -26.40 19.09
CA VAL A 660 25.13 -27.85 19.27
C VAL A 660 25.38 -28.20 20.73
N LEU A 661 26.26 -27.49 21.43
CA LEU A 661 26.55 -27.70 22.84
C LEU A 661 25.32 -27.47 23.71
N ILE A 662 24.57 -26.41 23.45
CA ILE A 662 23.28 -26.14 24.13
C ILE A 662 22.31 -27.32 23.93
N MET A 663 22.11 -27.75 22.67
CA MET A 663 21.22 -28.87 22.37
C MET A 663 21.66 -30.17 23.05
N GLN A 664 22.97 -30.42 23.13
CA GLN A 664 23.54 -31.57 23.83
C GLN A 664 23.32 -31.48 25.35
N ALA A 665 23.54 -30.30 25.94
CA ALA A 665 23.31 -30.04 27.37
C ALA A 665 21.83 -30.24 27.76
N VAL A 666 20.91 -29.72 26.94
CA VAL A 666 19.46 -29.90 27.15
C VAL A 666 19.03 -31.38 26.99
N ALA A 667 19.59 -32.07 25.99
CA ALA A 667 19.24 -33.46 25.71
C ALA A 667 19.83 -34.44 26.73
N ASN A 668 21.01 -34.18 27.29
CA ASN A 668 21.70 -35.04 28.24
C ASN A 668 22.58 -34.21 29.21
N ALA A 669 21.94 -33.64 30.20
CA ALA A 669 22.58 -32.73 31.16
C ALA A 669 23.68 -33.44 32.01
N ASP A 670 23.59 -34.73 32.29
CA ASP A 670 24.59 -35.48 33.04
C ASP A 670 25.93 -35.61 32.27
N VAL A 671 25.88 -35.44 30.95
CA VAL A 671 27.08 -35.55 30.09
C VAL A 671 27.56 -34.18 29.64
N TYR A 672 26.67 -33.34 29.14
CA TYR A 672 27.00 -32.06 28.48
C TYR A 672 26.51 -30.80 29.19
N GLY A 673 25.68 -30.95 30.24
CA GLY A 673 25.23 -29.83 31.07
C GLY A 673 26.30 -29.30 32.03
N ILE A 674 25.96 -28.30 32.81
CA ILE A 674 26.88 -27.71 33.82
C ILE A 674 27.35 -28.80 34.78
N GLY A 675 28.65 -29.00 34.89
CA GLY A 675 29.25 -30.07 35.71
C GLY A 675 29.11 -31.46 35.11
N GLY A 676 28.74 -31.59 33.85
CA GLY A 676 28.62 -32.85 33.11
C GLY A 676 29.95 -33.59 32.96
N SER A 677 29.87 -34.88 32.56
CA SER A 677 31.03 -35.77 32.52
C SER A 677 31.89 -35.62 31.25
N ASP A 678 31.44 -34.92 30.22
CA ASP A 678 32.21 -34.65 29.00
C ASP A 678 33.22 -33.52 29.24
N ALA A 679 34.37 -33.61 28.59
CA ALA A 679 35.43 -32.61 28.72
C ALA A 679 35.03 -31.23 28.12
N ASN A 680 34.04 -31.21 27.23
CA ASN A 680 33.49 -30.01 26.60
C ASN A 680 32.06 -29.70 27.12
N ALA A 681 31.71 -30.21 28.33
CA ALA A 681 30.44 -29.90 28.96
C ALA A 681 30.28 -28.37 29.16
N LEU A 682 29.03 -27.91 29.19
CA LEU A 682 28.70 -26.51 29.42
C LEU A 682 29.23 -26.06 30.79
N THR A 683 29.90 -24.94 30.84
CA THR A 683 30.37 -24.31 32.08
C THR A 683 29.34 -23.33 32.62
N ASP A 684 29.45 -22.91 33.90
CA ASP A 684 28.58 -21.87 34.48
C ASP A 684 28.65 -20.57 33.66
N ASP A 685 29.87 -20.15 33.29
CA ASP A 685 30.06 -18.96 32.45
C ASP A 685 29.50 -19.17 31.03
N GLY A 686 29.77 -20.36 30.44
CA GLY A 686 29.23 -20.69 29.11
C GLY A 686 27.69 -20.74 29.11
N ALA A 687 27.06 -21.21 30.18
CA ALA A 687 25.61 -21.20 30.31
C ALA A 687 25.06 -19.78 30.41
N TYR A 688 25.70 -18.93 31.21
CA TYR A 688 25.31 -17.52 31.31
C TYR A 688 25.34 -16.81 29.96
N TRP A 689 26.43 -16.97 29.20
CA TRP A 689 26.56 -16.34 27.89
C TRP A 689 25.74 -17.03 26.79
N ALA A 690 25.29 -18.25 27.00
CA ALA A 690 24.45 -19.00 26.07
C ALA A 690 22.97 -18.72 26.19
N ASP A 691 22.50 -18.15 27.31
CA ASP A 691 21.09 -17.82 27.57
C ASP A 691 20.72 -16.52 26.82
N VAL A 692 20.35 -16.67 25.55
CA VAL A 692 20.12 -15.57 24.60
C VAL A 692 18.65 -15.46 24.16
N TYR A 693 17.78 -16.27 24.74
CA TYR A 693 16.33 -16.23 24.51
C TYR A 693 15.62 -15.81 25.81
N GLU A 694 14.55 -15.01 25.72
CA GLU A 694 13.72 -14.56 26.86
C GLU A 694 14.46 -13.80 27.98
N ASN A 695 15.41 -12.93 27.63
CA ASN A 695 16.03 -11.96 28.52
C ASN A 695 16.98 -12.52 29.61
N ASN A 696 17.73 -13.55 29.27
CA ASN A 696 18.69 -14.15 30.21
C ASN A 696 17.99 -14.54 31.54
N ASN A 697 17.05 -15.43 31.46
CA ASN A 697 16.22 -15.86 32.60
C ASN A 697 16.86 -16.91 33.48
N GLY A 698 18.05 -17.42 33.12
CA GLY A 698 18.82 -18.44 33.81
C GLY A 698 18.52 -19.87 33.38
N ASP A 699 17.61 -20.06 32.38
CA ASP A 699 17.20 -21.39 31.91
C ASP A 699 17.70 -21.66 30.49
N ILE A 700 18.70 -22.51 30.35
CA ILE A 700 19.19 -22.94 29.02
C ILE A 700 18.21 -23.91 28.36
N THR A 701 17.73 -23.53 27.18
CA THR A 701 16.74 -24.29 26.42
C THR A 701 17.15 -24.52 24.98
N ASN A 702 16.40 -25.33 24.23
CA ASN A 702 16.60 -25.48 22.80
C ASN A 702 16.28 -24.16 22.03
N MET A 703 15.57 -23.22 22.64
CA MET A 703 15.26 -21.93 22.02
C MET A 703 16.50 -21.03 21.94
N ASP A 704 17.43 -21.14 22.91
CA ASP A 704 18.72 -20.45 22.87
C ASP A 704 19.58 -20.96 21.71
N ALA A 705 19.60 -22.26 21.50
CA ALA A 705 20.26 -22.85 20.33
C ALA A 705 19.63 -22.38 19.01
N VAL A 706 18.31 -22.27 18.94
CA VAL A 706 17.59 -21.74 17.77
C VAL A 706 17.91 -20.26 17.55
N GLN A 707 18.03 -19.47 18.61
CA GLN A 707 18.37 -18.05 18.51
C GLN A 707 19.80 -17.86 17.99
N ILE A 708 20.77 -18.66 18.45
CA ILE A 708 22.13 -18.68 17.90
C ILE A 708 22.11 -19.09 16.42
N GLN A 709 21.35 -20.11 16.04
CA GLN A 709 21.22 -20.51 14.63
C GLN A 709 20.66 -19.39 13.77
N LYS A 710 19.64 -18.66 14.24
CA LYS A 710 19.09 -17.50 13.54
C LYS A 710 20.13 -16.39 13.37
N PHE A 711 20.95 -16.16 14.37
CA PHE A 711 22.05 -15.20 14.27
C PHE A 711 23.08 -15.62 13.22
N LEU A 712 23.49 -16.88 13.21
CA LEU A 712 24.48 -17.39 12.26
C LEU A 712 24.02 -17.40 10.81
N ILE A 713 22.70 -17.43 10.57
CA ILE A 713 22.12 -17.28 9.23
C ILE A 713 21.60 -15.86 8.98
N HIS A 714 21.98 -14.91 9.83
CA HIS A 714 21.59 -13.49 9.74
C HIS A 714 20.07 -13.24 9.80
N ALA A 715 19.30 -14.15 10.38
CA ALA A 715 17.86 -13.95 10.63
C ALA A 715 17.59 -13.09 11.88
N VAL A 716 18.59 -12.86 12.72
CA VAL A 716 18.62 -11.88 13.81
C VAL A 716 19.99 -11.24 13.86
N THR A 717 20.06 -9.96 14.24
CA THR A 717 21.29 -9.16 14.18
C THR A 717 22.03 -9.06 15.50
N SER A 718 21.40 -9.45 16.61
CA SER A 718 21.99 -9.45 17.95
C SER A 718 21.64 -10.74 18.70
N LEU A 719 22.47 -11.08 19.68
CA LEU A 719 22.21 -12.12 20.68
C LEU A 719 22.20 -11.54 22.09
N ASP A 720 22.39 -10.23 22.28
CA ASP A 720 22.25 -9.61 23.60
C ASP A 720 20.78 -9.68 24.05
N PRO A 721 20.46 -10.34 25.17
CA PRO A 721 19.10 -10.43 25.67
C PRO A 721 18.42 -9.08 25.90
N LYS A 722 19.18 -8.02 26.09
CA LYS A 722 18.63 -6.65 26.24
C LYS A 722 17.99 -6.11 24.98
N ASP A 723 18.42 -6.61 23.81
CA ASP A 723 17.86 -6.19 22.53
C ASP A 723 16.49 -6.81 22.26
N PHE A 724 16.09 -7.82 23.06
CA PHE A 724 14.81 -8.52 22.97
C PHE A 724 13.89 -8.24 24.18
N ALA A 725 14.35 -7.48 25.17
CA ALA A 725 13.53 -7.08 26.31
C ALA A 725 12.51 -6.03 25.88
N LYS A 726 11.24 -6.44 25.79
CA LYS A 726 10.10 -5.53 25.64
C LYS A 726 9.57 -5.07 26.97
#